data_c64b9084f84b9b3a6cff7bb819e0e114
#
_entry.id   c64b9084f84b9b3a6cff7bb819e0e114
#
_cell.length_a   1.000
_cell.length_b   1.000
_cell.length_c   1.000
_cell.angle_alpha   90.00
_cell.angle_beta   90.00
_cell.angle_gamma   90.00
#
_symmetry.space_group_name_H-M   'P 1'
#
loop_
_entity.id
_entity.type
_entity.pdbx_description
1 polymer ?
#
loop_
_entity_poly.entity_id
_entity_poly.type
_entity_poly.pdbx_seq_one_letter_code
_entity_poly.pdbx_strand_id
1 'polypeptide(L)'
;MVAYYLMSPLNLLVIFFKKNQLGIFFNLIYLLKLALAAMTMTYFLKKVTESKLSYAFSVILGICYALMQYNLAQGSNIIWLDGVYMLPLILLGVHYLIIGEKSILLPVAVGCSIIFNWYTGGINCLFAGLWFIFELVLQTKLSSDELIKGLKKCIYFVLNMLLGVMLSAFIFIPAVMALGNGSRNQMDWAVLTNTFRGNVLSLVERYIVGGQSDATGVSLFSGSVVLLGAVAYFFLKKVSLKKKITTLLFGIVVVLTLYWQPAYFVFSLLKQVDSYWCRFSYVAIAFLIYVAAQFYVEYEKSSFYKYGLVGIASIYSIAEIVMHRHDLTWNVIASIIFCIVIATLLTVPKRNWTNSLALVLVIMELMVSAYPLLKFYSYADNQSFASYELQAEKQVNELKQYDSSNYRVTQTSPRGVMDDGIVANYNEGMDFNYWSISSYVSSQSRMQLDILNSLGYRSEQDRITVVNSPIISSDALLGVKYIFSRYPVNGLTKINKLGTYNDKATYENRYAFPLAFIGDGKAVNTQGDWSTFVYQNRLFNNLYGKDIDLFQTVGYKQSINGNNIKYKLTLPVGSYALYGNIIWAKNMNAVLGVNNKANIGYAKWLSPSVFYIPTKSGDKSATVTLTSSVNGLAIANQEYYALNLDKLKLVSEKVNKNAVPVSFSKKSMAIKVASTKKNQYLYLAFPKDKSWKITVNGKVVVPKTYANGLMVIPLERGTNNLRLTYKVVHQKLGILITVIGMLSVGMLFYINKRWR
;
A
#
# COMPACT_ATOMS: atom_id res chain seq x y z
N MET A 1 9.69 0.28 -1.46
CA MET A 1 9.12 1.62 -1.27
C MET A 1 9.22 2.49 -2.51
N VAL A 2 10.42 2.89 -2.96
CA VAL A 2 10.62 3.80 -4.10
C VAL A 2 9.90 3.32 -5.36
N ALA A 3 10.07 2.05 -5.76
CA ALA A 3 9.46 1.45 -6.95
C ALA A 3 7.92 1.39 -6.94
N TYR A 4 7.30 1.58 -5.78
CA TYR A 4 5.85 1.49 -5.63
C TYR A 4 5.18 2.86 -5.43
N TYR A 5 5.85 3.77 -4.71
CA TYR A 5 5.22 5.04 -4.31
C TYR A 5 5.78 6.27 -5.03
N LEU A 6 7.05 6.30 -5.46
CA LEU A 6 7.73 7.54 -5.76
C LEU A 6 8.14 7.73 -7.22
N MET A 7 8.12 6.69 -8.04
CA MET A 7 8.73 6.73 -9.40
C MET A 7 7.85 7.36 -10.47
N SER A 8 6.61 7.74 -10.17
CA SER A 8 5.79 8.50 -11.12
C SER A 8 6.47 9.85 -11.44
N PRO A 9 6.64 10.22 -12.72
CA PRO A 9 7.28 11.49 -13.09
C PRO A 9 6.48 12.71 -12.61
N LEU A 10 5.19 12.59 -12.45
CA LEU A 10 4.34 13.65 -11.91
C LEU A 10 4.67 13.97 -10.46
N ASN A 11 5.24 13.03 -9.70
CA ASN A 11 5.67 13.27 -8.32
C ASN A 11 6.80 14.32 -8.24
N LEU A 12 7.55 14.55 -9.33
CA LEU A 12 8.55 15.62 -9.37
C LEU A 12 7.94 17.03 -9.19
N LEU A 13 6.67 17.19 -9.50
CA LEU A 13 5.98 18.47 -9.28
C LEU A 13 5.91 18.86 -7.79
N VAL A 14 6.15 17.92 -6.87
CA VAL A 14 6.19 18.20 -5.42
C VAL A 14 7.22 19.26 -5.04
N ILE A 15 8.28 19.44 -5.84
CA ILE A 15 9.32 20.45 -5.59
C ILE A 15 8.77 21.88 -5.57
N PHE A 16 7.61 22.13 -6.16
CA PHE A 16 6.94 23.43 -6.17
C PHE A 16 6.01 23.67 -4.98
N PHE A 17 5.86 22.67 -4.10
CA PHE A 17 4.92 22.71 -2.98
C PHE A 17 5.66 22.62 -1.64
N LYS A 18 5.20 23.39 -0.66
CA LYS A 18 5.63 23.25 0.74
C LYS A 18 4.93 22.03 1.37
N LYS A 19 5.45 21.50 2.47
CA LYS A 19 4.87 20.34 3.17
C LYS A 19 3.40 20.55 3.54
N ASN A 20 3.06 21.71 4.07
CA ASN A 20 1.68 22.07 4.41
C ASN A 20 0.76 22.25 3.19
N GLN A 21 1.28 22.20 1.97
CA GLN A 21 0.53 22.27 0.71
C GLN A 21 0.40 20.90 0.03
N LEU A 22 0.84 19.80 0.65
CA LEU A 22 0.80 18.47 0.05
C LEU A 22 -0.62 18.01 -0.26
N GLY A 23 -1.65 18.45 0.49
CA GLY A 23 -3.04 18.19 0.15
C GLY A 23 -3.45 18.80 -1.21
N ILE A 24 -3.01 20.04 -1.49
CA ILE A 24 -3.24 20.71 -2.78
C ILE A 24 -2.48 19.98 -3.90
N PHE A 25 -1.22 19.65 -3.64
CA PHE A 25 -0.41 18.85 -4.57
C PHE A 25 -1.09 17.52 -4.92
N PHE A 26 -1.64 16.81 -3.95
CA PHE A 26 -2.33 15.54 -4.15
C PHE A 26 -3.54 15.69 -5.07
N ASN A 27 -4.37 16.71 -4.84
CA ASN A 27 -5.52 17.02 -5.68
C ASN A 27 -5.10 17.36 -7.12
N LEU A 28 -4.05 18.16 -7.29
CA LEU A 28 -3.51 18.50 -8.61
C LEU A 28 -3.04 17.24 -9.37
N ILE A 29 -2.24 16.39 -8.72
CA ILE A 29 -1.75 15.14 -9.34
C ILE A 29 -2.91 14.21 -9.70
N TYR A 30 -3.93 14.10 -8.85
CA TYR A 30 -5.11 13.31 -9.14
C TYR A 30 -5.80 13.78 -10.42
N LEU A 31 -6.07 15.09 -10.54
CA LEU A 31 -6.69 15.66 -11.74
C LEU A 31 -5.82 15.48 -13.00
N LEU A 32 -4.50 15.65 -12.88
CA LEU A 32 -3.58 15.44 -14.00
C LEU A 32 -3.59 13.97 -14.47
N LYS A 33 -3.64 13.00 -13.56
CA LYS A 33 -3.72 11.57 -13.92
C LYS A 33 -5.04 11.22 -14.58
N LEU A 34 -6.15 11.79 -14.13
CA LEU A 34 -7.45 11.64 -14.82
C LEU A 34 -7.41 12.24 -16.24
N ALA A 35 -6.83 13.43 -16.40
CA ALA A 35 -6.67 14.05 -17.71
C ALA A 35 -5.79 13.18 -18.63
N LEU A 36 -4.68 12.65 -18.15
CA LEU A 36 -3.83 11.72 -18.89
C LEU A 36 -4.58 10.44 -19.28
N ALA A 37 -5.42 9.89 -18.41
CA ALA A 37 -6.25 8.73 -18.73
C ALA A 37 -7.23 9.02 -19.87
N ALA A 38 -7.91 10.19 -19.84
CA ALA A 38 -8.76 10.62 -20.94
C ALA A 38 -7.99 10.75 -22.25
N MET A 39 -6.83 11.42 -22.22
CA MET A 39 -6.01 11.67 -23.40
C MET A 39 -5.47 10.39 -24.03
N THR A 40 -4.91 9.50 -23.23
CA THR A 40 -4.30 8.25 -23.73
C THR A 40 -5.36 7.30 -24.28
N MET A 41 -6.54 7.21 -23.64
CA MET A 41 -7.66 6.42 -24.15
C MET A 41 -8.22 7.03 -25.45
N THR A 42 -8.43 8.35 -25.51
CA THR A 42 -8.87 9.03 -26.73
C THR A 42 -7.91 8.77 -27.90
N TYR A 43 -6.60 8.88 -27.63
CA TYR A 43 -5.55 8.62 -28.63
C TYR A 43 -5.56 7.17 -29.10
N PHE A 44 -5.62 6.21 -28.16
CA PHE A 44 -5.73 4.78 -28.45
C PHE A 44 -6.92 4.48 -29.36
N LEU A 45 -8.12 4.95 -28.98
CA LEU A 45 -9.35 4.71 -29.75
C LEU A 45 -9.28 5.28 -31.16
N LYS A 46 -8.74 6.48 -31.33
CA LYS A 46 -8.54 7.09 -32.66
C LYS A 46 -7.63 6.25 -33.52
N LYS A 47 -6.57 5.69 -32.97
CA LYS A 47 -5.59 4.88 -33.72
C LYS A 47 -6.12 3.50 -34.08
N VAL A 48 -6.70 2.77 -33.12
CA VAL A 48 -7.21 1.39 -33.37
C VAL A 48 -8.45 1.38 -34.27
N THR A 49 -9.17 2.50 -34.37
CA THR A 49 -10.29 2.66 -35.31
C THR A 49 -9.87 3.32 -36.63
N GLU A 50 -8.58 3.46 -36.92
CA GLU A 50 -8.05 4.11 -38.11
C GLU A 50 -8.66 5.49 -38.32
N SER A 51 -8.91 6.25 -37.28
CA SER A 51 -9.60 7.54 -37.26
C SER A 51 -11.06 7.52 -37.78
N LYS A 52 -11.65 6.34 -37.96
CA LYS A 52 -13.05 6.20 -38.38
C LYS A 52 -14.04 6.62 -37.29
N LEU A 53 -13.66 6.48 -36.01
CA LEU A 53 -14.44 7.02 -34.88
C LEU A 53 -14.40 8.53 -34.91
N SER A 54 -15.58 9.18 -34.77
CA SER A 54 -15.66 10.64 -34.75
C SER A 54 -14.87 11.21 -33.56
N TYR A 55 -14.42 12.46 -33.73
CA TYR A 55 -13.67 13.14 -32.66
C TYR A 55 -14.51 13.25 -31.36
N ALA A 56 -15.80 13.60 -31.50
CA ALA A 56 -16.72 13.74 -30.38
C ALA A 56 -16.83 12.43 -29.57
N PHE A 57 -17.10 11.30 -30.21
CA PHE A 57 -17.19 10.01 -29.52
C PHE A 57 -15.84 9.53 -28.96
N SER A 58 -14.74 9.87 -29.64
CA SER A 58 -13.40 9.54 -29.08
C SER A 58 -13.16 10.27 -27.76
N VAL A 59 -13.54 11.55 -27.66
CA VAL A 59 -13.42 12.36 -26.44
C VAL A 59 -14.41 11.90 -25.37
N ILE A 60 -15.68 11.66 -25.74
CA ILE A 60 -16.71 11.15 -24.80
C ILE A 60 -16.22 9.85 -24.15
N LEU A 61 -15.77 8.87 -24.93
CA LEU A 61 -15.29 7.59 -24.42
C LEU A 61 -13.99 7.73 -23.61
N GLY A 62 -13.11 8.68 -23.98
CA GLY A 62 -11.94 9.03 -23.19
C GLY A 62 -12.30 9.61 -21.81
N ILE A 63 -13.32 10.46 -21.73
CA ILE A 63 -13.85 11.00 -20.48
C ILE A 63 -14.50 9.89 -19.63
N CYS A 64 -15.23 8.97 -20.28
CA CYS A 64 -15.77 7.78 -19.61
C CYS A 64 -14.67 6.94 -18.95
N TYR A 65 -13.52 6.81 -19.59
CA TYR A 65 -12.35 6.12 -19.01
C TYR A 65 -11.73 6.90 -17.86
N ALA A 66 -11.64 8.21 -17.98
CA ALA A 66 -11.07 9.06 -16.92
C ALA A 66 -11.95 9.09 -15.66
N LEU A 67 -13.26 9.20 -15.80
CA LEU A 67 -14.22 9.34 -14.72
C LEU A 67 -14.95 8.03 -14.39
N MET A 68 -14.41 6.88 -14.82
CA MET A 68 -14.95 5.57 -14.46
C MET A 68 -14.92 5.32 -12.95
N GLN A 69 -15.80 4.47 -12.48
CA GLN A 69 -15.93 4.09 -11.07
C GLN A 69 -14.57 3.73 -10.43
N TYR A 70 -13.73 2.97 -11.12
CA TYR A 70 -12.42 2.58 -10.61
C TYR A 70 -11.55 3.79 -10.22
N ASN A 71 -11.42 4.77 -11.09
CA ASN A 71 -10.56 5.93 -10.85
C ASN A 71 -11.05 6.78 -9.68
N LEU A 72 -12.36 6.89 -9.52
CA LEU A 72 -12.99 7.63 -8.43
C LEU A 72 -12.87 6.89 -7.11
N ALA A 73 -13.20 5.59 -7.10
CA ALA A 73 -13.10 4.75 -5.92
C ALA A 73 -11.65 4.52 -5.45
N GLN A 74 -10.69 4.54 -6.37
CA GLN A 74 -9.27 4.38 -6.05
C GLN A 74 -8.51 5.72 -5.99
N GLY A 75 -9.19 6.84 -5.93
CA GLY A 75 -8.58 8.18 -5.87
C GLY A 75 -7.60 8.37 -4.71
N SER A 76 -7.85 7.73 -3.57
CA SER A 76 -6.93 7.69 -2.43
C SER A 76 -5.64 6.90 -2.71
N ASN A 77 -5.67 5.96 -3.67
CA ASN A 77 -4.52 5.18 -4.13
C ASN A 77 -3.96 5.76 -5.43
N ILE A 78 -3.67 7.06 -5.42
CA ILE A 78 -3.22 7.85 -6.57
C ILE A 78 -2.09 7.19 -7.37
N ILE A 79 -1.26 6.37 -6.72
CA ILE A 79 -0.15 5.63 -7.32
C ILE A 79 -0.60 4.56 -8.31
N TRP A 80 -1.83 4.06 -8.22
CA TRP A 80 -2.35 3.05 -9.15
C TRP A 80 -2.85 3.67 -10.47
N LEU A 81 -3.18 4.95 -10.46
CA LEU A 81 -3.64 5.66 -11.65
C LEU A 81 -2.54 5.79 -12.71
N ASP A 82 -1.27 5.63 -12.34
CA ASP A 82 -0.18 5.55 -13.32
C ASP A 82 -0.37 4.36 -14.29
N GLY A 83 -0.79 3.20 -13.78
CA GLY A 83 -1.11 2.06 -14.63
C GLY A 83 -2.33 2.30 -15.52
N VAL A 84 -3.31 3.06 -15.04
CA VAL A 84 -4.53 3.36 -15.79
C VAL A 84 -4.22 4.15 -17.05
N TYR A 85 -3.49 5.27 -16.97
CA TYR A 85 -3.19 6.05 -18.18
C TYR A 85 -2.10 5.42 -19.06
N MET A 86 -1.30 4.49 -18.54
CA MET A 86 -0.31 3.74 -19.33
C MET A 86 -0.93 2.57 -20.10
N LEU A 87 -2.04 1.99 -19.63
CA LEU A 87 -2.67 0.84 -20.28
C LEU A 87 -3.03 1.11 -21.75
N PRO A 88 -3.73 2.20 -22.13
CA PRO A 88 -4.08 2.46 -23.52
C PRO A 88 -2.85 2.55 -24.44
N LEU A 89 -1.71 3.06 -23.95
CA LEU A 89 -0.47 3.13 -24.72
C LEU A 89 0.15 1.76 -24.94
N ILE A 90 0.08 0.87 -23.96
CA ILE A 90 0.53 -0.52 -24.07
C ILE A 90 -0.34 -1.25 -25.10
N LEU A 91 -1.68 -1.13 -25.00
CA LEU A 91 -2.61 -1.76 -25.93
C LEU A 91 -2.39 -1.25 -27.36
N LEU A 92 -2.11 0.05 -27.54
CA LEU A 92 -1.75 0.63 -28.84
C LEU A 92 -0.44 0.05 -29.38
N GLY A 93 0.54 -0.16 -28.50
CA GLY A 93 1.80 -0.80 -28.87
C GLY A 93 1.60 -2.25 -29.33
N VAL A 94 0.70 -3.00 -28.68
CA VAL A 94 0.29 -4.34 -29.11
C VAL A 94 -0.40 -4.27 -30.48
N HIS A 95 -1.33 -3.34 -30.67
CA HIS A 95 -2.04 -3.13 -31.92
C HIS A 95 -1.05 -2.89 -33.08
N TYR A 96 -0.10 -1.98 -32.93
CA TYR A 96 0.92 -1.69 -33.95
C TYR A 96 1.73 -2.94 -34.32
N LEU A 97 2.11 -3.75 -33.33
CA LEU A 97 2.81 -5.01 -33.58
C LEU A 97 1.95 -6.00 -34.39
N ILE A 98 0.65 -6.09 -34.07
CA ILE A 98 -0.28 -6.99 -34.76
C ILE A 98 -0.52 -6.59 -36.20
N ILE A 99 -0.66 -5.28 -36.50
CA ILE A 99 -0.84 -4.79 -37.86
C ILE A 99 0.47 -4.69 -38.66
N GLY A 100 1.60 -4.99 -38.00
CA GLY A 100 2.94 -4.94 -38.63
C GLY A 100 3.56 -3.54 -38.73
N GLU A 101 3.01 -2.55 -37.99
CA GLU A 101 3.58 -1.22 -37.92
C GLU A 101 4.87 -1.21 -37.08
N LYS A 102 5.94 -0.67 -37.65
CA LYS A 102 7.24 -0.60 -37.00
C LYS A 102 7.23 0.48 -35.91
N SER A 103 7.11 0.08 -34.65
CA SER A 103 7.02 0.98 -33.51
C SER A 103 7.83 0.46 -32.30
N ILE A 104 8.38 1.39 -31.54
CA ILE A 104 9.00 1.10 -30.24
C ILE A 104 8.05 1.37 -29.06
N LEU A 105 6.77 1.69 -29.37
CA LEU A 105 5.81 2.10 -28.36
C LEU A 105 5.62 1.02 -27.29
N LEU A 106 5.51 -0.25 -27.71
CA LEU A 106 5.25 -1.35 -26.76
C LEU A 106 6.34 -1.48 -25.69
N PRO A 107 7.64 -1.66 -26.01
CA PRO A 107 8.66 -1.80 -24.99
C PRO A 107 8.84 -0.53 -24.14
N VAL A 108 8.69 0.66 -24.73
CA VAL A 108 8.79 1.92 -23.97
C VAL A 108 7.60 2.08 -23.02
N ALA A 109 6.36 1.84 -23.46
CA ALA A 109 5.18 1.95 -22.62
C ALA A 109 5.18 0.91 -21.48
N VAL A 110 5.60 -0.33 -21.73
CA VAL A 110 5.78 -1.36 -20.71
C VAL A 110 6.84 -0.94 -19.69
N GLY A 111 8.01 -0.51 -20.15
CA GLY A 111 9.09 -0.06 -19.28
C GLY A 111 8.66 1.11 -18.40
N CYS A 112 8.04 2.14 -18.97
CA CYS A 112 7.49 3.28 -18.21
C CYS A 112 6.42 2.84 -17.21
N SER A 113 5.49 1.97 -17.61
CA SER A 113 4.44 1.48 -16.73
C SER A 113 4.99 0.78 -15.48
N ILE A 114 6.01 -0.08 -15.65
CA ILE A 114 6.68 -0.76 -14.54
C ILE A 114 7.50 0.23 -13.68
N ILE A 115 8.19 1.20 -14.30
CA ILE A 115 8.94 2.23 -13.57
C ILE A 115 7.99 3.08 -12.73
N PHE A 116 6.89 3.57 -13.28
CA PHE A 116 5.98 4.48 -12.60
C PHE A 116 5.27 3.80 -11.42
N ASN A 117 4.80 2.58 -11.62
CA ASN A 117 4.28 1.71 -10.57
C ASN A 117 4.40 0.24 -10.98
N TRP A 118 5.31 -0.51 -10.35
CA TRP A 118 5.55 -1.91 -10.74
C TRP A 118 4.31 -2.82 -10.56
N TYR A 119 3.42 -2.51 -9.60
CA TYR A 119 2.24 -3.32 -9.31
C TYR A 119 1.22 -3.23 -10.45
N THR A 120 0.79 -2.02 -10.80
CA THR A 120 -0.12 -1.81 -11.93
C THR A 120 0.55 -2.08 -13.28
N GLY A 121 1.86 -1.84 -13.38
CA GLY A 121 2.66 -2.25 -14.52
C GLY A 121 2.64 -3.77 -14.76
N GLY A 122 2.73 -4.57 -13.69
CA GLY A 122 2.58 -6.03 -13.76
C GLY A 122 1.19 -6.46 -14.23
N ILE A 123 0.13 -5.83 -13.72
CA ILE A 123 -1.25 -6.04 -14.17
C ILE A 123 -1.40 -5.72 -15.66
N ASN A 124 -0.86 -4.58 -16.09
CA ASN A 124 -0.89 -4.16 -17.49
C ASN A 124 -0.17 -5.16 -18.40
N CYS A 125 0.95 -5.74 -17.94
CA CYS A 125 1.67 -6.77 -18.70
C CYS A 125 0.83 -8.06 -18.84
N LEU A 126 0.15 -8.50 -17.80
CA LEU A 126 -0.75 -9.67 -17.85
C LEU A 126 -1.90 -9.40 -18.83
N PHE A 127 -2.54 -8.23 -18.73
CA PHE A 127 -3.62 -7.89 -19.62
C PHE A 127 -3.16 -7.70 -21.07
N ALA A 128 -1.97 -7.14 -21.30
CA ALA A 128 -1.38 -7.02 -22.63
C ALA A 128 -1.18 -8.39 -23.30
N GLY A 129 -0.83 -9.42 -22.53
CA GLY A 129 -0.76 -10.81 -23.01
C GLY A 129 -2.11 -11.34 -23.48
N LEU A 130 -3.17 -11.14 -22.68
CA LEU A 130 -4.53 -11.52 -23.07
C LEU A 130 -5.02 -10.70 -24.28
N TRP A 131 -4.77 -9.40 -24.29
CA TRP A 131 -5.11 -8.51 -25.39
C TRP A 131 -4.41 -8.87 -26.68
N PHE A 132 -3.13 -9.25 -26.62
CA PHE A 132 -2.39 -9.72 -27.79
C PHE A 132 -3.05 -10.94 -28.42
N ILE A 133 -3.43 -11.93 -27.60
CA ILE A 133 -4.14 -13.13 -28.09
C ILE A 133 -5.47 -12.73 -28.73
N PHE A 134 -6.24 -11.85 -28.08
CA PHE A 134 -7.52 -11.35 -28.60
C PHE A 134 -7.37 -10.70 -29.98
N GLU A 135 -6.47 -9.72 -30.13
CA GLU A 135 -6.25 -9.06 -31.41
C GLU A 135 -5.67 -10.01 -32.48
N LEU A 136 -4.78 -10.91 -32.10
CA LEU A 136 -4.22 -11.91 -33.01
C LEU A 136 -5.33 -12.76 -33.61
N VAL A 137 -6.24 -13.30 -32.78
CA VAL A 137 -7.39 -14.10 -33.22
C VAL A 137 -8.35 -13.30 -34.08
N LEU A 138 -8.60 -12.04 -33.76
CA LEU A 138 -9.45 -11.15 -34.56
C LEU A 138 -8.93 -10.97 -35.98
N GLN A 139 -7.61 -10.89 -36.17
CA GLN A 139 -7.00 -10.55 -37.44
C GLN A 139 -6.51 -11.74 -38.25
N THR A 140 -6.25 -12.88 -37.61
CA THR A 140 -5.68 -14.07 -38.27
C THR A 140 -6.77 -14.85 -39.00
N LYS A 141 -6.52 -15.22 -40.27
CA LYS A 141 -7.32 -16.22 -40.98
C LYS A 141 -6.77 -17.61 -40.69
N LEU A 142 -7.63 -18.65 -40.72
CA LEU A 142 -7.23 -20.04 -40.50
C LEU A 142 -6.59 -20.60 -41.79
N SER A 143 -5.29 -20.31 -41.99
CA SER A 143 -4.47 -20.88 -43.05
C SER A 143 -3.07 -21.19 -42.49
N SER A 144 -2.34 -22.15 -43.08
CA SER A 144 -1.00 -22.55 -42.62
C SER A 144 -0.01 -21.36 -42.63
N ASP A 145 -0.05 -20.53 -43.66
CA ASP A 145 0.83 -19.34 -43.79
C ASP A 145 0.53 -18.29 -42.72
N GLU A 146 -0.74 -18.10 -42.39
CA GLU A 146 -1.15 -17.15 -41.33
C GLU A 146 -0.77 -17.65 -39.93
N LEU A 147 -0.74 -18.97 -39.71
CA LEU A 147 -0.26 -19.55 -38.45
C LEU A 147 1.24 -19.27 -38.24
N ILE A 148 2.05 -19.43 -39.31
CA ILE A 148 3.50 -19.10 -39.26
C ILE A 148 3.73 -17.61 -38.99
N LYS A 149 2.96 -16.74 -39.65
CA LYS A 149 3.01 -15.29 -39.37
C LYS A 149 2.58 -14.98 -37.94
N GLY A 150 1.54 -15.68 -37.44
CA GLY A 150 1.08 -15.58 -36.05
C GLY A 150 2.18 -15.94 -35.07
N LEU A 151 2.89 -17.05 -35.29
CA LEU A 151 4.01 -17.48 -34.44
C LEU A 151 5.14 -16.41 -34.41
N LYS A 152 5.49 -15.83 -35.56
CA LYS A 152 6.47 -14.72 -35.62
C LYS A 152 5.99 -13.54 -34.79
N LYS A 153 4.70 -13.15 -34.87
CA LYS A 153 4.14 -12.07 -34.03
C LYS A 153 4.20 -12.40 -32.53
N CYS A 154 3.99 -13.66 -32.14
CA CYS A 154 4.17 -14.12 -30.75
C CYS A 154 5.62 -13.90 -30.26
N ILE A 155 6.60 -14.29 -31.07
CA ILE A 155 8.01 -14.11 -30.74
C ILE A 155 8.33 -12.60 -30.60
N TYR A 156 7.90 -11.77 -31.55
CA TYR A 156 8.11 -10.32 -31.48
C TYR A 156 7.40 -9.70 -30.27
N PHE A 157 6.20 -10.16 -29.91
CA PHE A 157 5.50 -9.71 -28.71
C PHE A 157 6.32 -10.00 -27.45
N VAL A 158 6.75 -11.24 -27.28
CA VAL A 158 7.57 -11.65 -26.12
C VAL A 158 8.86 -10.84 -26.06
N LEU A 159 9.57 -10.65 -27.17
CA LEU A 159 10.80 -9.87 -27.22
C LEU A 159 10.56 -8.39 -26.82
N ASN A 160 9.47 -7.76 -27.32
CA ASN A 160 9.15 -6.39 -26.95
C ASN A 160 8.75 -6.25 -25.49
N MET A 161 8.00 -7.22 -24.94
CA MET A 161 7.66 -7.26 -23.51
C MET A 161 8.92 -7.40 -22.65
N LEU A 162 9.85 -8.31 -23.02
CA LEU A 162 11.12 -8.47 -22.32
C LEU A 162 11.98 -7.20 -22.40
N LEU A 163 12.05 -6.54 -23.54
CA LEU A 163 12.76 -5.26 -23.68
C LEU A 163 12.15 -4.18 -22.75
N GLY A 164 10.83 -4.13 -22.62
CA GLY A 164 10.16 -3.24 -21.67
C GLY A 164 10.54 -3.54 -20.21
N VAL A 165 10.56 -4.82 -19.83
CA VAL A 165 11.04 -5.24 -18.48
C VAL A 165 12.51 -4.88 -18.28
N MET A 166 13.37 -5.07 -19.32
CA MET A 166 14.80 -4.69 -19.24
C MET A 166 14.97 -3.19 -19.02
N LEU A 167 14.17 -2.32 -19.66
CA LEU A 167 14.21 -0.87 -19.44
C LEU A 167 13.94 -0.49 -17.98
N SER A 168 13.13 -1.25 -17.26
CA SER A 168 12.77 -1.02 -15.86
C SER A 168 13.66 -1.76 -14.85
N ALA A 169 14.64 -2.56 -15.32
CA ALA A 169 15.39 -3.50 -14.47
C ALA A 169 16.18 -2.82 -13.35
N PHE A 170 16.64 -1.56 -13.52
CA PHE A 170 17.38 -0.81 -12.49
C PHE A 170 16.59 -0.61 -11.20
N ILE A 171 15.27 -0.58 -11.28
CA ILE A 171 14.35 -0.45 -10.14
C ILE A 171 13.58 -1.74 -9.85
N PHE A 172 13.20 -2.48 -10.91
CA PHE A 172 12.36 -3.67 -10.79
C PHE A 172 13.09 -4.84 -10.13
N ILE A 173 14.34 -5.14 -10.54
CA ILE A 173 15.12 -6.25 -9.95
C ILE A 173 15.37 -6.03 -8.45
N PRO A 174 15.89 -4.89 -7.98
CA PRO A 174 16.01 -4.62 -6.55
C PRO A 174 14.68 -4.70 -5.79
N ALA A 175 13.58 -4.26 -6.39
CA ALA A 175 12.26 -4.30 -5.76
C ALA A 175 11.77 -5.74 -5.56
N VAL A 176 11.86 -6.60 -6.58
CA VAL A 176 11.47 -8.01 -6.50
C VAL A 176 12.33 -8.77 -5.47
N MET A 177 13.65 -8.51 -5.46
CA MET A 177 14.54 -9.14 -4.50
C MET A 177 14.27 -8.68 -3.06
N ALA A 178 13.86 -7.43 -2.86
CA ALA A 178 13.46 -6.93 -1.55
C ALA A 178 12.15 -7.57 -1.07
N LEU A 179 11.18 -7.80 -1.97
CA LEU A 179 9.95 -8.51 -1.67
C LEU A 179 10.19 -9.94 -1.19
N GLY A 180 11.19 -10.63 -1.76
CA GLY A 180 11.59 -11.98 -1.34
C GLY A 180 12.05 -12.09 0.12
N ASN A 181 12.49 -11.00 0.74
CA ASN A 181 12.87 -10.92 2.16
C ASN A 181 11.76 -10.31 3.05
N GLY A 182 10.61 -9.99 2.48
CA GLY A 182 9.49 -9.38 3.18
C GLY A 182 8.68 -10.38 4.02
N SER A 183 7.96 -9.88 5.01
CA SER A 183 7.07 -10.66 5.88
C SER A 183 5.95 -11.39 5.12
N ARG A 184 5.57 -10.89 3.94
CA ARG A 184 4.49 -11.41 3.08
C ARG A 184 4.97 -12.32 1.95
N ASN A 185 6.14 -12.94 2.06
CA ASN A 185 6.73 -13.74 0.98
C ASN A 185 6.10 -15.14 0.83
N GLN A 186 5.29 -15.60 1.77
CA GLN A 186 4.62 -16.88 1.67
C GLN A 186 3.41 -16.75 0.73
N MET A 187 3.44 -17.50 -0.38
CA MET A 187 2.27 -17.73 -1.22
C MET A 187 1.35 -18.70 -0.48
N ASP A 188 0.14 -18.26 -0.22
CA ASP A 188 -0.90 -19.15 0.31
C ASP A 188 -1.54 -19.90 -0.85
N TRP A 189 -0.99 -21.06 -1.18
CA TRP A 189 -1.52 -21.93 -2.22
C TRP A 189 -2.92 -22.48 -1.91
N ALA A 190 -3.35 -22.45 -0.64
CA ALA A 190 -4.71 -22.82 -0.25
C ALA A 190 -5.75 -21.83 -0.80
N VAL A 191 -5.32 -20.63 -1.24
CA VAL A 191 -6.19 -19.66 -1.93
C VAL A 191 -6.54 -20.11 -3.35
N LEU A 192 -5.79 -21.03 -3.96
CA LEU A 192 -6.08 -21.57 -5.30
C LEU A 192 -7.22 -22.59 -5.28
N THR A 193 -8.31 -22.26 -4.66
CA THR A 193 -9.54 -23.06 -4.70
C THR A 193 -10.30 -22.77 -5.99
N ASN A 194 -10.90 -23.81 -6.60
CA ASN A 194 -11.75 -23.64 -7.77
C ASN A 194 -13.13 -23.09 -7.37
N THR A 195 -13.13 -21.85 -6.87
CA THR A 195 -14.31 -21.16 -6.38
C THR A 195 -14.51 -19.82 -7.08
N PHE A 196 -15.74 -19.32 -7.06
CA PHE A 196 -16.07 -17.99 -7.53
C PHE A 196 -16.21 -17.04 -6.35
N ARG A 197 -15.74 -15.81 -6.53
CA ARG A 197 -15.84 -14.73 -5.55
C ARG A 197 -17.08 -13.89 -5.86
N GLY A 198 -18.05 -13.93 -4.95
CA GLY A 198 -19.28 -13.16 -5.12
C GLY A 198 -20.18 -13.65 -6.26
N ASN A 199 -21.08 -12.77 -6.71
CA ASN A 199 -22.09 -13.07 -7.72
C ASN A 199 -21.76 -12.33 -9.02
N VAL A 200 -21.63 -13.04 -10.14
CA VAL A 200 -21.37 -12.47 -11.48
C VAL A 200 -22.51 -11.52 -11.92
N LEU A 201 -23.74 -11.77 -11.49
CA LEU A 201 -24.87 -10.88 -11.78
C LEU A 201 -24.71 -9.47 -11.20
N SER A 202 -23.86 -9.33 -10.19
CA SER A 202 -23.50 -8.02 -9.62
C SER A 202 -22.84 -7.07 -10.65
N LEU A 203 -22.33 -7.58 -11.77
CA LEU A 203 -21.85 -6.72 -12.87
C LEU A 203 -22.97 -5.85 -13.46
N VAL A 204 -24.19 -6.37 -13.52
CA VAL A 204 -25.36 -5.60 -13.95
C VAL A 204 -25.89 -4.77 -12.79
N GLU A 205 -26.19 -5.42 -11.66
CA GLU A 205 -26.71 -4.79 -10.45
C GLU A 205 -25.91 -3.55 -9.99
N ARG A 206 -24.57 -3.57 -10.18
CA ARG A 206 -23.67 -2.48 -9.77
C ARG A 206 -23.24 -1.57 -10.91
N TYR A 207 -23.78 -1.76 -12.12
CA TYR A 207 -23.53 -0.85 -13.23
C TYR A 207 -24.44 0.38 -13.12
N ILE A 208 -24.46 1.00 -11.98
CA ILE A 208 -25.30 2.15 -11.66
C ILE A 208 -24.46 3.35 -11.23
N VAL A 209 -25.03 4.53 -11.29
CA VAL A 209 -24.48 5.78 -10.78
C VAL A 209 -24.08 5.59 -9.32
N GLY A 210 -22.81 5.86 -8.98
CA GLY A 210 -22.27 5.67 -7.64
C GLY A 210 -22.10 4.21 -7.21
N GLY A 211 -22.23 3.24 -8.15
CA GLY A 211 -22.02 1.82 -7.85
C GLY A 211 -20.60 1.54 -7.33
N GLN A 212 -20.51 0.71 -6.29
CA GLN A 212 -19.23 0.40 -5.63
C GLN A 212 -18.83 -1.06 -5.82
N SER A 213 -17.51 -1.30 -5.82
CA SER A 213 -16.95 -2.65 -5.80
C SER A 213 -16.60 -3.06 -4.36
N ASP A 214 -16.98 -4.27 -3.97
CA ASP A 214 -16.62 -4.88 -2.67
C ASP A 214 -16.23 -6.36 -2.82
N ALA A 215 -16.21 -7.10 -1.71
CA ALA A 215 -15.87 -8.51 -1.70
C ALA A 215 -16.89 -9.39 -2.45
N THR A 216 -18.13 -8.92 -2.63
CA THR A 216 -19.25 -9.68 -3.17
C THR A 216 -19.57 -9.37 -4.62
N GLY A 217 -19.10 -8.24 -5.14
CA GLY A 217 -19.37 -7.81 -6.51
C GLY A 217 -18.50 -6.67 -7.01
N VAL A 218 -18.48 -6.49 -8.32
CA VAL A 218 -17.66 -5.52 -9.02
C VAL A 218 -18.54 -4.56 -9.78
N SER A 219 -18.30 -3.25 -9.62
CA SER A 219 -18.86 -2.22 -10.50
C SER A 219 -17.87 -1.89 -11.62
N LEU A 220 -18.37 -1.93 -12.84
CA LEU A 220 -17.66 -1.49 -14.05
C LEU A 220 -18.24 -0.19 -14.62
N PHE A 221 -18.96 0.57 -13.81
CA PHE A 221 -19.64 1.77 -14.26
C PHE A 221 -18.66 2.77 -14.87
N SER A 222 -18.98 3.15 -16.10
CA SER A 222 -18.19 4.06 -16.92
C SER A 222 -19.07 4.93 -17.83
N GLY A 223 -20.36 5.04 -17.47
CA GLY A 223 -21.38 5.81 -18.19
C GLY A 223 -22.27 4.97 -19.09
N SER A 224 -23.53 5.37 -19.21
CA SER A 224 -24.55 4.67 -20.01
C SER A 224 -24.15 4.56 -21.48
N VAL A 225 -23.44 5.55 -22.03
CA VAL A 225 -22.96 5.51 -23.42
C VAL A 225 -22.04 4.30 -23.68
N VAL A 226 -21.23 3.90 -22.71
CA VAL A 226 -20.35 2.72 -22.84
C VAL A 226 -21.17 1.44 -22.82
N LEU A 227 -22.12 1.29 -21.90
CA LEU A 227 -23.02 0.15 -21.82
C LEU A 227 -23.81 -0.04 -23.12
N LEU A 228 -24.48 1.04 -23.57
CA LEU A 228 -25.27 1.03 -24.81
C LEU A 228 -24.44 0.59 -26.00
N GLY A 229 -23.25 1.18 -26.17
CA GLY A 229 -22.35 0.84 -27.28
C GLY A 229 -21.80 -0.59 -27.20
N ALA A 230 -21.40 -1.03 -26.03
CA ALA A 230 -20.83 -2.37 -25.85
C ALA A 230 -21.87 -3.49 -26.11
N VAL A 231 -23.12 -3.31 -25.65
CA VAL A 231 -24.19 -4.26 -25.90
C VAL A 231 -24.63 -4.20 -27.36
N ALA A 232 -24.81 -2.98 -27.93
CA ALA A 232 -25.25 -2.79 -29.30
C ALA A 232 -24.25 -3.33 -30.35
N TYR A 233 -22.96 -3.42 -30.01
CA TYR A 233 -21.93 -4.03 -30.89
C TYR A 233 -22.30 -5.42 -31.37
N PHE A 234 -22.91 -6.24 -30.54
CA PHE A 234 -23.29 -7.61 -30.90
C PHE A 234 -24.45 -7.69 -31.90
N PHE A 235 -25.21 -6.62 -32.08
CA PHE A 235 -26.30 -6.52 -33.02
C PHE A 235 -25.88 -5.92 -34.36
N LEU A 236 -24.64 -5.44 -34.55
CA LEU A 236 -24.13 -4.91 -35.79
C LEU A 236 -24.13 -5.96 -36.92
N LYS A 237 -24.89 -5.74 -38.02
CA LYS A 237 -24.94 -6.68 -39.15
C LYS A 237 -23.62 -6.74 -39.93
N LYS A 238 -22.84 -5.67 -39.95
CA LYS A 238 -21.55 -5.55 -40.66
C LYS A 238 -20.39 -6.26 -39.99
N VAL A 239 -20.50 -6.56 -38.68
CA VAL A 239 -19.48 -7.27 -37.94
C VAL A 239 -19.67 -8.77 -38.16
N SER A 240 -18.60 -9.45 -38.61
CA SER A 240 -18.64 -10.91 -38.84
C SER A 240 -18.93 -11.67 -37.57
N LEU A 241 -19.57 -12.84 -37.68
CA LEU A 241 -19.87 -13.72 -36.55
C LEU A 241 -18.60 -14.10 -35.80
N LYS A 242 -17.51 -14.38 -36.51
CA LYS A 242 -16.19 -14.64 -35.94
C LYS A 242 -15.78 -13.54 -34.94
N LYS A 243 -15.84 -12.27 -35.37
CA LYS A 243 -15.46 -11.13 -34.52
C LYS A 243 -16.35 -11.03 -33.29
N LYS A 244 -17.66 -11.22 -33.43
CA LYS A 244 -18.60 -11.20 -32.29
C LYS A 244 -18.30 -12.30 -31.29
N ILE A 245 -18.12 -13.54 -31.77
CA ILE A 245 -17.79 -14.69 -30.91
C ILE A 245 -16.45 -14.46 -30.19
N THR A 246 -15.42 -14.03 -30.92
CA THR A 246 -14.10 -13.73 -30.30
C THR A 246 -14.20 -12.65 -29.24
N THR A 247 -14.97 -11.58 -29.49
CA THR A 247 -15.19 -10.50 -28.51
C THR A 247 -15.96 -11.00 -27.28
N LEU A 248 -16.99 -11.85 -27.49
CA LEU A 248 -17.75 -12.46 -26.39
C LEU A 248 -16.87 -13.37 -25.54
N LEU A 249 -16.11 -14.27 -26.16
CA LEU A 249 -15.21 -15.20 -25.46
C LEU A 249 -14.15 -14.42 -24.68
N PHE A 250 -13.59 -13.37 -25.27
CA PHE A 250 -12.65 -12.52 -24.55
C PHE A 250 -13.31 -11.81 -23.35
N GLY A 251 -14.53 -11.33 -23.52
CA GLY A 251 -15.33 -10.76 -22.42
C GLY A 251 -15.54 -11.77 -21.28
N ILE A 252 -15.83 -13.03 -21.62
CA ILE A 252 -15.93 -14.10 -20.61
C ILE A 252 -14.59 -14.29 -19.88
N VAL A 253 -13.47 -14.33 -20.61
CA VAL A 253 -12.12 -14.43 -19.98
C VAL A 253 -11.88 -13.24 -19.03
N VAL A 254 -12.23 -12.02 -19.44
CA VAL A 254 -12.11 -10.83 -18.57
C VAL A 254 -12.98 -10.96 -17.33
N VAL A 255 -14.23 -11.44 -17.45
CA VAL A 255 -15.11 -11.69 -16.30
C VAL A 255 -14.53 -12.77 -15.38
N LEU A 256 -13.93 -13.82 -15.93
CA LEU A 256 -13.25 -14.85 -15.13
C LEU A 256 -12.09 -14.27 -14.33
N THR A 257 -11.34 -13.29 -14.86
CA THR A 257 -10.28 -12.62 -14.06
C THR A 257 -10.84 -11.89 -12.85
N LEU A 258 -12.08 -11.41 -12.89
CA LEU A 258 -12.71 -10.68 -11.80
C LEU A 258 -13.33 -11.60 -10.73
N TYR A 259 -13.84 -12.77 -11.13
CA TYR A 259 -14.67 -13.61 -10.26
C TYR A 259 -14.11 -15.00 -10.00
N TRP A 260 -13.39 -15.63 -10.92
CA TRP A 260 -12.83 -16.96 -10.73
C TRP A 260 -11.53 -16.87 -9.92
N GLN A 261 -11.50 -17.49 -8.75
CA GLN A 261 -10.44 -17.32 -7.75
C GLN A 261 -9.01 -17.53 -8.29
N PRO A 262 -8.69 -18.56 -9.09
CA PRO A 262 -7.36 -18.72 -9.66
C PRO A 262 -6.94 -17.57 -10.59
N ALA A 263 -7.83 -17.13 -11.48
CA ALA A 263 -7.53 -16.02 -12.40
C ALA A 263 -7.42 -14.69 -11.65
N TYR A 264 -8.31 -14.46 -10.68
CA TYR A 264 -8.24 -13.30 -9.79
C TYR A 264 -6.91 -13.24 -9.02
N PHE A 265 -6.44 -14.38 -8.49
CA PHE A 265 -5.17 -14.47 -7.79
C PHE A 265 -3.97 -14.12 -8.69
N VAL A 266 -3.96 -14.63 -9.93
CA VAL A 266 -2.93 -14.28 -10.93
C VAL A 266 -2.96 -12.78 -11.20
N PHE A 267 -4.13 -12.17 -11.45
CA PHE A 267 -4.27 -10.74 -11.71
C PHE A 267 -4.00 -9.86 -10.48
N SER A 268 -4.10 -10.41 -9.28
CA SER A 268 -3.65 -9.77 -8.04
C SER A 268 -2.14 -9.91 -7.79
N LEU A 269 -1.37 -10.36 -8.79
CA LEU A 269 0.06 -10.66 -8.72
C LEU A 269 0.40 -11.65 -7.60
N LEU A 270 -0.36 -12.73 -7.53
CA LEU A 270 -0.20 -13.83 -6.59
C LEU A 270 -0.28 -13.40 -5.11
N LYS A 271 -1.15 -12.44 -4.83
CA LYS A 271 -1.41 -11.93 -3.47
C LYS A 271 -2.88 -12.04 -3.13
N GLN A 272 -3.17 -12.45 -1.90
CA GLN A 272 -4.50 -12.31 -1.35
C GLN A 272 -4.79 -10.83 -1.11
N VAL A 273 -5.96 -10.39 -1.55
CA VAL A 273 -6.41 -9.00 -1.43
C VAL A 273 -7.37 -8.91 -0.24
N ASP A 274 -7.00 -8.12 0.77
CA ASP A 274 -7.81 -7.95 1.98
C ASP A 274 -8.65 -6.65 1.95
N SER A 275 -8.35 -5.75 1.02
CA SER A 275 -9.04 -4.46 0.87
C SER A 275 -8.90 -3.94 -0.55
N TYR A 276 -9.73 -2.97 -0.94
CA TYR A 276 -9.74 -2.42 -2.30
C TYR A 276 -9.91 -3.52 -3.34
N TRP A 277 -11.06 -4.15 -3.32
CA TRP A 277 -11.40 -5.28 -4.17
C TRP A 277 -11.32 -4.93 -5.66
N CYS A 278 -10.92 -5.91 -6.47
CA CYS A 278 -10.77 -5.76 -7.93
C CYS A 278 -9.87 -4.59 -8.37
N ARG A 279 -8.67 -4.52 -7.78
CA ARG A 279 -7.63 -3.48 -8.06
C ARG A 279 -7.23 -3.36 -9.54
N PHE A 280 -7.74 -4.23 -10.37
CA PHE A 280 -7.46 -4.30 -11.81
C PHE A 280 -8.73 -4.19 -12.67
N SER A 281 -9.90 -3.82 -12.10
CA SER A 281 -11.15 -3.70 -12.87
C SER A 281 -11.09 -2.65 -14.00
N TYR A 282 -10.15 -1.71 -13.95
CA TYR A 282 -9.92 -0.75 -15.03
C TYR A 282 -9.57 -1.40 -16.38
N VAL A 283 -8.96 -2.61 -16.39
CA VAL A 283 -8.67 -3.33 -17.63
C VAL A 283 -9.96 -3.85 -18.29
N ALA A 284 -10.94 -4.26 -17.48
CA ALA A 284 -12.25 -4.67 -17.97
C ALA A 284 -13.03 -3.48 -18.54
N ILE A 285 -12.96 -2.32 -17.87
CA ILE A 285 -13.59 -1.09 -18.36
C ILE A 285 -12.94 -0.63 -19.67
N ALA A 286 -11.61 -0.71 -19.79
CA ALA A 286 -10.90 -0.41 -21.04
C ALA A 286 -11.40 -1.29 -22.21
N PHE A 287 -11.62 -2.58 -21.94
CA PHE A 287 -12.21 -3.49 -22.91
C PHE A 287 -13.65 -3.10 -23.31
N LEU A 288 -14.51 -2.79 -22.33
CA LEU A 288 -15.88 -2.35 -22.62
C LEU A 288 -15.91 -1.09 -23.48
N ILE A 289 -15.05 -0.11 -23.18
CA ILE A 289 -14.90 1.13 -23.94
C ILE A 289 -14.42 0.86 -25.38
N TYR A 290 -13.48 -0.07 -25.57
CA TYR A 290 -13.03 -0.49 -26.88
C TYR A 290 -14.19 -1.10 -27.69
N VAL A 291 -14.97 -2.00 -27.09
CA VAL A 291 -16.13 -2.61 -27.75
C VAL A 291 -17.19 -1.56 -28.13
N ALA A 292 -17.47 -0.63 -27.21
CA ALA A 292 -18.37 0.50 -27.48
C ALA A 292 -17.86 1.38 -28.65
N ALA A 293 -16.54 1.64 -28.69
CA ALA A 293 -15.94 2.40 -29.78
C ALA A 293 -16.15 1.74 -31.16
N GLN A 294 -16.00 0.39 -31.21
CA GLN A 294 -16.28 -0.35 -32.46
C GLN A 294 -17.73 -0.24 -32.91
N PHE A 295 -18.69 -0.14 -32.00
CA PHE A 295 -20.06 0.14 -32.31
C PHE A 295 -20.21 1.55 -32.88
N TYR A 296 -19.67 2.59 -32.24
CA TYR A 296 -19.84 3.97 -32.64
C TYR A 296 -19.17 4.31 -33.98
N VAL A 297 -18.18 3.56 -34.44
CA VAL A 297 -17.63 3.66 -35.80
C VAL A 297 -18.69 3.37 -36.87
N GLU A 298 -19.58 2.41 -36.65
CA GLU A 298 -20.61 1.99 -37.58
C GLU A 298 -21.98 2.67 -37.33
N TYR A 299 -22.21 3.13 -36.11
CA TYR A 299 -23.46 3.78 -35.66
C TYR A 299 -23.87 4.95 -36.54
N GLU A 300 -22.94 5.78 -36.99
CA GLU A 300 -23.20 6.98 -37.80
C GLU A 300 -23.74 6.66 -39.19
N LYS A 301 -23.61 5.42 -39.63
CA LYS A 301 -23.92 4.99 -41.02
C LYS A 301 -25.29 4.35 -41.17
N SER A 302 -26.05 4.12 -40.10
CA SER A 302 -27.32 3.39 -40.19
C SER A 302 -28.37 3.86 -39.19
N SER A 303 -29.55 4.20 -39.69
CA SER A 303 -30.70 4.56 -38.84
C SER A 303 -31.29 3.38 -38.07
N PHE A 304 -31.07 2.14 -38.54
CA PHE A 304 -31.65 0.94 -37.95
C PHE A 304 -31.19 0.71 -36.49
N TYR A 305 -29.95 1.10 -36.16
CA TYR A 305 -29.41 0.87 -34.80
C TYR A 305 -29.94 1.86 -33.76
N LYS A 306 -30.56 2.96 -34.18
CA LYS A 306 -31.03 4.01 -33.28
C LYS A 306 -32.13 3.53 -32.34
N TYR A 307 -33.14 2.84 -32.85
CA TYR A 307 -34.20 2.26 -32.02
C TYR A 307 -33.71 1.10 -31.15
N GLY A 308 -32.68 0.37 -31.60
CA GLY A 308 -32.04 -0.67 -30.83
C GLY A 308 -31.42 -0.16 -29.54
N LEU A 309 -30.86 1.06 -29.51
CA LEU A 309 -30.30 1.67 -28.29
C LEU A 309 -31.39 1.94 -27.25
N VAL A 310 -32.56 2.41 -27.65
CA VAL A 310 -33.71 2.61 -26.74
C VAL A 310 -34.17 1.25 -26.20
N GLY A 311 -34.22 0.21 -27.05
CA GLY A 311 -34.54 -1.15 -26.60
C GLY A 311 -33.56 -1.68 -25.54
N ILE A 312 -32.25 -1.49 -25.74
CA ILE A 312 -31.21 -1.87 -24.77
C ILE A 312 -31.40 -1.08 -23.46
N ALA A 313 -31.62 0.23 -23.53
CA ALA A 313 -31.88 1.07 -22.35
C ALA A 313 -33.14 0.62 -21.60
N SER A 314 -34.21 0.22 -22.31
CA SER A 314 -35.40 -0.32 -21.65
C SER A 314 -35.15 -1.66 -20.94
N ILE A 315 -34.41 -2.57 -21.60
CA ILE A 315 -34.05 -3.86 -20.98
C ILE A 315 -33.17 -3.63 -19.73
N TYR A 316 -32.17 -2.75 -19.83
CA TYR A 316 -31.35 -2.37 -18.68
C TYR A 316 -32.22 -1.78 -17.56
N SER A 317 -33.13 -0.86 -17.85
CA SER A 317 -33.99 -0.25 -16.86
C SER A 317 -34.89 -1.27 -16.15
N ILE A 318 -35.47 -2.22 -16.90
CA ILE A 318 -36.26 -3.30 -16.33
C ILE A 318 -35.38 -4.19 -15.42
N ALA A 319 -34.18 -4.55 -15.86
CA ALA A 319 -33.25 -5.35 -15.07
C ALA A 319 -32.90 -4.67 -13.74
N GLU A 320 -32.59 -3.37 -13.77
CA GLU A 320 -32.28 -2.59 -12.57
C GLU A 320 -33.47 -2.51 -11.61
N ILE A 321 -34.68 -2.27 -12.12
CA ILE A 321 -35.91 -2.25 -11.32
C ILE A 321 -36.16 -3.62 -10.64
N VAL A 322 -35.95 -4.70 -11.39
CA VAL A 322 -36.15 -6.06 -10.85
C VAL A 322 -35.10 -6.41 -9.79
N MET A 323 -33.83 -6.08 -10.04
CA MET A 323 -32.73 -6.35 -9.12
C MET A 323 -32.84 -5.55 -7.83
N HIS A 324 -33.29 -4.29 -7.90
CA HIS A 324 -33.44 -3.36 -6.78
C HIS A 324 -34.90 -3.21 -6.30
N ARG A 325 -35.77 -4.17 -6.57
CA ARG A 325 -37.21 -4.10 -6.26
C ARG A 325 -37.55 -3.79 -4.81
N HIS A 326 -36.64 -4.11 -3.88
CA HIS A 326 -36.81 -3.89 -2.44
C HIS A 326 -36.20 -2.59 -1.94
N ASP A 327 -35.29 -1.97 -2.74
CA ASP A 327 -34.61 -0.73 -2.38
C ASP A 327 -34.25 0.07 -3.66
N LEU A 328 -35.25 0.77 -4.21
CA LEU A 328 -35.09 1.67 -5.34
C LEU A 328 -34.44 2.98 -4.88
N THR A 329 -33.13 2.95 -4.74
CA THR A 329 -32.35 4.14 -4.38
C THR A 329 -32.35 5.18 -5.49
N TRP A 330 -32.06 6.44 -5.13
CA TRP A 330 -31.94 7.52 -6.11
C TRP A 330 -30.85 7.23 -7.16
N ASN A 331 -29.80 6.46 -6.80
CA ASN A 331 -28.72 6.06 -7.72
C ASN A 331 -29.26 5.18 -8.86
N VAL A 332 -30.14 4.24 -8.56
CA VAL A 332 -30.79 3.38 -9.55
C VAL A 332 -31.68 4.22 -10.48
N ILE A 333 -32.50 5.11 -9.88
CA ILE A 333 -33.40 6.00 -10.64
C ILE A 333 -32.59 6.92 -11.56
N ALA A 334 -31.52 7.53 -11.06
CA ALA A 334 -30.65 8.38 -11.87
C ALA A 334 -30.00 7.60 -13.03
N SER A 335 -29.56 6.36 -12.77
CA SER A 335 -28.97 5.50 -13.82
C SER A 335 -29.97 5.20 -14.95
N ILE A 336 -31.20 4.88 -14.59
CA ILE A 336 -32.28 4.64 -15.54
C ILE A 336 -32.57 5.89 -16.36
N ILE A 337 -32.70 7.05 -15.70
CA ILE A 337 -32.98 8.32 -16.38
C ILE A 337 -31.86 8.67 -17.35
N PHE A 338 -30.59 8.65 -16.93
CA PHE A 338 -29.47 8.96 -17.80
C PHE A 338 -29.37 7.98 -18.97
N CYS A 339 -29.55 6.67 -18.74
CA CYS A 339 -29.49 5.67 -19.78
C CYS A 339 -30.59 5.90 -20.86
N ILE A 340 -31.84 6.16 -20.44
CA ILE A 340 -32.95 6.43 -21.36
C ILE A 340 -32.74 7.76 -22.12
N VAL A 341 -32.36 8.83 -21.42
CA VAL A 341 -32.14 10.16 -22.01
C VAL A 341 -31.00 10.11 -23.04
N ILE A 342 -29.86 9.47 -22.69
CA ILE A 342 -28.73 9.31 -23.60
C ILE A 342 -29.12 8.44 -24.81
N ALA A 343 -29.78 7.31 -24.59
CA ALA A 343 -30.26 6.44 -25.66
C ALA A 343 -31.21 7.19 -26.64
N THR A 344 -32.15 7.96 -26.08
CA THR A 344 -33.11 8.76 -26.85
C THR A 344 -32.40 9.86 -27.64
N LEU A 345 -31.47 10.59 -27.01
CA LEU A 345 -30.68 11.61 -27.71
C LEU A 345 -29.91 11.02 -28.90
N LEU A 346 -29.35 9.82 -28.72
CA LEU A 346 -28.64 9.12 -29.80
C LEU A 346 -29.56 8.69 -30.96
N THR A 347 -30.89 8.70 -30.84
CA THR A 347 -31.81 8.47 -31.95
C THR A 347 -32.02 9.72 -32.81
N VAL A 348 -31.79 10.91 -32.28
CA VAL A 348 -31.96 12.17 -32.99
C VAL A 348 -30.95 12.28 -34.14
N PRO A 349 -31.34 12.86 -35.33
CA PRO A 349 -30.40 13.06 -36.41
C PRO A 349 -29.17 13.85 -35.98
N LYS A 350 -28.00 13.38 -36.44
CA LYS A 350 -26.72 13.96 -36.04
C LYS A 350 -26.60 15.43 -36.51
N ARG A 351 -26.39 16.30 -35.54
CA ARG A 351 -26.05 17.72 -35.72
C ARG A 351 -24.91 18.05 -34.71
N ASN A 352 -24.21 19.15 -34.94
CA ASN A 352 -23.14 19.56 -34.03
C ASN A 352 -23.65 19.70 -32.59
N TRP A 353 -24.82 20.24 -32.37
CA TRP A 353 -25.41 20.40 -31.04
C TRP A 353 -25.78 19.07 -30.38
N THR A 354 -26.12 18.00 -31.14
CA THR A 354 -26.42 16.69 -30.52
C THR A 354 -25.20 16.04 -29.95
N ASN A 355 -24.02 16.18 -30.57
CA ASN A 355 -22.76 15.69 -30.03
C ASN A 355 -22.34 16.47 -28.76
N SER A 356 -22.52 17.81 -28.80
CA SER A 356 -22.24 18.66 -27.63
C SER A 356 -23.16 18.32 -26.45
N LEU A 357 -24.46 18.12 -26.73
CA LEU A 357 -25.43 17.72 -25.71
C LEU A 357 -25.12 16.33 -25.16
N ALA A 358 -24.74 15.38 -26.02
CA ALA A 358 -24.32 14.05 -25.57
C ALA A 358 -23.08 14.13 -24.64
N LEU A 359 -22.08 14.95 -24.97
CA LEU A 359 -20.94 15.21 -24.15
C LEU A 359 -21.34 15.79 -22.79
N VAL A 360 -22.21 16.80 -22.77
CA VAL A 360 -22.68 17.43 -21.53
C VAL A 360 -23.43 16.41 -20.65
N LEU A 361 -24.37 15.65 -21.24
CA LEU A 361 -25.14 14.64 -20.50
C LEU A 361 -24.25 13.53 -19.91
N VAL A 362 -23.26 13.04 -20.66
CA VAL A 362 -22.32 12.04 -20.16
C VAL A 362 -21.45 12.62 -19.05
N ILE A 363 -20.97 13.85 -19.19
CA ILE A 363 -20.23 14.51 -18.09
C ILE A 363 -21.13 14.64 -16.85
N MET A 364 -22.38 15.08 -17.01
CA MET A 364 -23.33 15.19 -15.89
C MET A 364 -23.54 13.83 -15.22
N GLU A 365 -23.79 12.77 -15.99
CA GLU A 365 -23.94 11.41 -15.46
C GLU A 365 -22.72 10.98 -14.63
N LEU A 366 -21.53 11.16 -15.17
CA LEU A 366 -20.28 10.80 -14.52
C LEU A 366 -19.98 11.65 -13.27
N MET A 367 -20.33 12.94 -13.29
CA MET A 367 -20.21 13.82 -12.11
C MET A 367 -21.20 13.44 -11.02
N VAL A 368 -22.44 13.11 -11.40
CA VAL A 368 -23.44 12.60 -10.45
C VAL A 368 -22.99 11.27 -9.86
N SER A 369 -22.33 10.42 -10.65
CA SER A 369 -21.71 9.17 -10.15
C SER A 369 -20.51 9.43 -9.25
N ALA A 370 -19.72 10.47 -9.50
CA ALA A 370 -18.56 10.82 -8.71
C ALA A 370 -18.92 11.27 -7.29
N TYR A 371 -20.04 11.98 -7.13
CA TYR A 371 -20.45 12.58 -5.86
C TYR A 371 -20.56 11.57 -4.70
N PRO A 372 -21.36 10.48 -4.78
CA PRO A 372 -21.47 9.51 -3.71
C PRO A 372 -20.17 8.73 -3.48
N LEU A 373 -19.39 8.47 -4.54
CA LEU A 373 -18.11 7.77 -4.43
C LEU A 373 -17.07 8.61 -3.66
N LEU A 374 -16.97 9.90 -3.97
CA LEU A 374 -16.06 10.81 -3.28
C LEU A 374 -16.51 11.11 -1.84
N LYS A 375 -17.83 11.25 -1.62
CA LYS A 375 -18.39 11.46 -0.28
C LYS A 375 -18.19 10.25 0.67
N PHE A 376 -18.18 9.05 0.13
CA PHE A 376 -17.94 7.83 0.91
C PHE A 376 -16.54 7.79 1.53
N TYR A 377 -15.55 8.36 0.87
CA TYR A 377 -14.20 8.47 1.38
C TYR A 377 -14.07 9.74 2.23
N SER A 378 -13.84 9.56 3.53
CA SER A 378 -13.49 10.69 4.41
C SER A 378 -12.09 11.19 4.04
N TYR A 379 -12.04 12.31 3.35
CA TYR A 379 -10.79 13.02 3.10
C TYR A 379 -10.52 13.98 4.26
N ALA A 380 -9.25 14.08 4.69
CA ALA A 380 -8.85 15.12 5.62
C ALA A 380 -8.99 16.49 4.94
N ASP A 381 -9.52 17.45 5.69
CA ASP A 381 -9.55 18.84 5.25
C ASP A 381 -8.12 19.38 5.04
N ASN A 382 -7.89 20.08 3.94
CA ASN A 382 -6.59 20.63 3.61
C ASN A 382 -6.07 21.62 4.67
N GLN A 383 -6.96 22.37 5.32
CA GLN A 383 -6.57 23.33 6.34
C GLN A 383 -6.13 22.61 7.63
N SER A 384 -6.86 21.60 8.05
CA SER A 384 -6.52 20.74 9.18
C SER A 384 -5.19 20.01 8.95
N PHE A 385 -4.98 19.48 7.73
CA PHE A 385 -3.72 18.85 7.34
C PHE A 385 -2.57 19.86 7.40
N ALA A 386 -2.73 21.05 6.80
CA ALA A 386 -1.70 22.07 6.78
C ALA A 386 -1.33 22.56 8.18
N SER A 387 -2.33 22.73 9.06
CA SER A 387 -2.11 23.10 10.47
C SER A 387 -1.31 22.04 11.21
N TYR A 388 -1.68 20.76 11.00
CA TYR A 388 -0.98 19.64 11.59
C TYR A 388 0.51 19.61 11.18
N GLU A 389 0.79 19.72 9.89
CA GLU A 389 2.15 19.69 9.34
C GLU A 389 3.03 20.81 9.88
N LEU A 390 2.51 22.04 9.95
CA LEU A 390 3.25 23.18 10.50
C LEU A 390 3.60 22.99 11.97
N GLN A 391 2.68 22.49 12.78
CA GLN A 391 2.91 22.22 14.19
C GLN A 391 3.90 21.08 14.41
N ALA A 392 3.79 19.99 13.65
CA ALA A 392 4.70 18.85 13.73
C ALA A 392 6.13 19.24 13.31
N GLU A 393 6.28 20.03 12.23
CA GLU A 393 7.57 20.54 11.79
C GLU A 393 8.22 21.42 12.88
N LYS A 394 7.44 22.30 13.51
CA LYS A 394 7.91 23.16 14.59
C LYS A 394 8.37 22.33 15.80
N GLN A 395 7.59 21.33 16.21
CA GLN A 395 7.95 20.40 17.30
C GLN A 395 9.28 19.70 17.06
N VAL A 396 9.46 19.15 15.85
CA VAL A 396 10.69 18.44 15.49
C VAL A 396 11.88 19.40 15.41
N ASN A 397 11.71 20.59 14.87
CA ASN A 397 12.79 21.59 14.78
C ASN A 397 13.23 22.10 16.14
N GLU A 398 12.30 22.36 17.07
CA GLU A 398 12.64 22.72 18.46
C GLU A 398 13.40 21.59 19.16
N LEU A 399 12.98 20.34 18.96
CA LEU A 399 13.69 19.18 19.53
C LEU A 399 15.11 19.05 18.97
N LYS A 400 15.32 19.24 17.65
CA LYS A 400 16.65 19.20 17.03
C LYS A 400 17.57 20.32 17.51
N GLN A 401 17.02 21.49 17.82
CA GLN A 401 17.77 22.61 18.44
C GLN A 401 18.11 22.31 19.90
N TYR A 402 17.22 21.64 20.62
CA TYR A 402 17.43 21.24 22.01
C TYR A 402 18.48 20.14 22.15
N ASP A 403 18.47 19.15 21.27
CA ASP A 403 19.43 18.04 21.25
C ASP A 403 19.85 17.70 19.81
N SER A 404 21.14 17.94 19.53
CA SER A 404 21.76 17.64 18.23
C SER A 404 22.37 16.23 18.14
N SER A 405 22.26 15.40 19.17
CA SER A 405 22.79 14.03 19.19
C SER A 405 21.98 13.08 18.28
N ASN A 406 22.47 11.85 18.13
CA ASN A 406 21.78 10.82 17.37
C ASN A 406 20.84 10.01 18.28
N TYR A 407 19.54 10.14 18.06
CA TYR A 407 18.49 9.44 18.82
C TYR A 407 17.30 9.07 17.94
N ARG A 408 16.42 8.23 18.46
CA ARG A 408 15.11 7.96 17.86
C ARG A 408 13.99 8.67 18.60
N VAL A 409 12.95 8.99 17.85
CA VAL A 409 11.70 9.58 18.34
C VAL A 409 10.54 8.64 18.03
N THR A 410 9.58 8.55 18.93
CA THR A 410 8.30 7.85 18.70
C THR A 410 7.14 8.70 19.22
N GLN A 411 5.92 8.22 19.06
CA GLN A 411 4.69 8.91 19.48
C GLN A 411 3.75 7.95 20.20
N THR A 412 2.95 8.48 21.14
CA THR A 412 1.91 7.70 21.83
C THR A 412 0.60 7.60 21.07
N SER A 413 0.37 8.50 20.13
CA SER A 413 -0.89 8.61 19.38
C SER A 413 -0.60 8.57 17.89
N PRO A 414 -0.35 7.39 17.31
CA PRO A 414 -0.33 7.25 15.86
C PRO A 414 -1.72 7.54 15.31
N ARG A 415 -1.81 7.93 14.04
CA ARG A 415 -3.06 8.20 13.34
C ARG A 415 -4.01 7.01 13.49
N GLY A 416 -4.98 7.14 14.38
CA GLY A 416 -6.03 6.14 14.60
C GLY A 416 -7.21 6.41 13.69
N VAL A 417 -7.88 5.34 13.24
CA VAL A 417 -9.13 5.41 12.46
C VAL A 417 -10.29 5.98 13.30
N MET A 418 -10.10 6.13 14.61
CA MET A 418 -11.14 6.53 15.56
C MET A 418 -11.02 7.94 16.12
N ASP A 419 -10.00 8.72 15.72
CA ASP A 419 -9.86 10.10 16.18
C ASP A 419 -10.44 11.06 15.14
N ASP A 420 -11.26 12.01 15.60
CA ASP A 420 -11.82 13.09 14.79
C ASP A 420 -10.74 14.10 14.38
N GLY A 421 -9.76 13.66 13.60
CA GLY A 421 -8.70 14.52 13.11
C GLY A 421 -7.39 13.81 12.79
N ILE A 422 -6.42 14.57 12.30
CA ILE A 422 -5.06 14.13 12.06
C ILE A 422 -4.29 14.24 13.36
N VAL A 423 -4.04 13.10 14.02
CA VAL A 423 -3.33 13.04 15.31
C VAL A 423 -1.86 12.74 15.15
N ALA A 424 -1.50 11.91 14.19
CA ALA A 424 -0.14 11.53 13.82
C ALA A 424 -0.09 10.89 12.44
N ASN A 425 1.09 10.86 11.84
CA ASN A 425 1.33 10.17 10.57
C ASN A 425 2.29 9.01 10.80
N TYR A 426 2.02 7.82 10.23
CA TYR A 426 2.89 6.65 10.39
C TYR A 426 4.32 6.87 9.90
N ASN A 427 4.50 7.72 8.89
CA ASN A 427 5.78 7.99 8.24
C ASN A 427 6.36 9.37 8.57
N GLU A 428 5.93 10.01 9.64
CA GLU A 428 6.45 11.33 10.07
C GLU A 428 7.97 11.38 10.17
N GLY A 429 8.60 10.29 10.62
CA GLY A 429 10.06 10.23 10.68
C GLY A 429 10.74 10.47 9.32
N MET A 430 10.10 10.05 8.22
CA MET A 430 10.59 10.32 6.87
C MET A 430 10.27 11.73 6.41
N ASP A 431 9.10 12.24 6.76
CA ASP A 431 8.66 13.58 6.38
C ASP A 431 9.49 14.69 7.08
N PHE A 432 9.64 14.59 8.40
CA PHE A 432 10.36 15.59 9.21
C PHE A 432 11.83 15.22 9.45
N ASN A 433 12.34 14.16 8.79
CA ASN A 433 13.72 13.72 8.88
C ASN A 433 14.21 13.50 10.32
N TYR A 434 13.51 12.63 11.05
CA TYR A 434 13.97 12.07 12.31
C TYR A 434 13.91 10.54 12.29
N TRP A 435 14.71 9.87 13.09
CA TRP A 435 14.70 8.41 13.17
C TRP A 435 13.56 7.93 14.06
N SER A 436 12.78 6.98 13.53
CA SER A 436 11.66 6.37 14.25
C SER A 436 11.73 4.85 14.15
N ILE A 437 11.03 4.17 15.06
CA ILE A 437 10.76 2.73 15.00
C ILE A 437 9.39 2.45 14.37
N SER A 438 8.58 3.47 14.15
CA SER A 438 7.26 3.38 13.52
C SER A 438 7.35 3.71 12.05
N SER A 439 6.75 2.88 11.19
CA SER A 439 6.61 3.17 9.77
C SER A 439 5.47 2.36 9.15
N TYR A 440 4.85 2.91 8.11
CA TYR A 440 3.94 2.18 7.23
C TYR A 440 4.62 1.88 5.92
N VAL A 441 4.88 0.60 5.65
CA VAL A 441 5.48 0.13 4.39
C VAL A 441 4.75 -1.13 3.95
N SER A 442 4.38 -1.22 2.68
CA SER A 442 3.66 -2.38 2.13
C SER A 442 4.49 -3.69 2.12
N SER A 443 5.80 -3.60 2.32
CA SER A 443 6.71 -4.75 2.40
C SER A 443 7.73 -4.52 3.51
N GLN A 444 7.39 -4.91 4.73
CA GLN A 444 8.31 -4.82 5.86
C GLN A 444 9.27 -6.01 5.88
N SER A 445 10.47 -5.77 6.41
CA SER A 445 11.42 -6.84 6.68
C SER A 445 10.89 -7.74 7.79
N ARG A 446 10.86 -9.05 7.55
CA ARG A 446 10.47 -10.05 8.56
C ARG A 446 11.27 -9.87 9.84
N MET A 447 12.58 -9.68 9.73
CA MET A 447 13.47 -9.48 10.89
C MET A 447 13.11 -8.24 11.72
N GLN A 448 12.71 -7.13 11.07
CA GLN A 448 12.26 -5.94 11.81
C GLN A 448 10.99 -6.22 12.59
N LEU A 449 10.03 -6.94 12.00
CA LEU A 449 8.81 -7.33 12.69
C LEU A 449 9.09 -8.28 13.85
N ASP A 450 9.98 -9.27 13.67
CA ASP A 450 10.36 -10.22 14.71
C ASP A 450 11.03 -9.51 15.91
N ILE A 451 11.89 -8.52 15.66
CA ILE A 451 12.46 -7.66 16.71
C ILE A 451 11.36 -6.93 17.47
N LEU A 452 10.49 -6.23 16.77
CA LEU A 452 9.47 -5.39 17.39
C LEU A 452 8.41 -6.20 18.11
N ASN A 453 7.95 -7.30 17.52
CA ASN A 453 6.99 -8.21 18.16
C ASN A 453 7.55 -8.82 19.45
N SER A 454 8.82 -9.27 19.44
CA SER A 454 9.44 -9.84 20.63
C SER A 454 9.62 -8.81 21.75
N LEU A 455 9.69 -7.53 21.40
CA LEU A 455 9.78 -6.41 22.34
C LEU A 455 8.40 -5.87 22.76
N GLY A 456 7.30 -6.48 22.29
CA GLY A 456 5.94 -6.14 22.69
C GLY A 456 5.25 -5.08 21.85
N TYR A 457 5.86 -4.63 20.75
CA TYR A 457 5.24 -3.68 19.84
C TYR A 457 4.23 -4.38 18.94
N ARG A 458 3.17 -3.63 18.60
CA ARG A 458 2.09 -4.11 17.76
C ARG A 458 2.42 -3.94 16.28
N SER A 459 2.14 -4.96 15.50
CA SER A 459 2.09 -4.88 14.05
C SER A 459 0.71 -5.25 13.52
N GLU A 460 0.25 -4.55 12.48
CA GLU A 460 -1.00 -4.87 11.82
C GLU A 460 -0.73 -5.73 10.60
N GLN A 461 -1.18 -6.98 10.60
CA GLN A 461 -1.09 -7.92 9.48
C GLN A 461 0.26 -7.90 8.75
N ASP A 462 1.37 -7.78 9.46
CA ASP A 462 2.71 -7.62 8.89
C ASP A 462 2.88 -6.42 7.92
N ARG A 463 2.00 -5.40 8.00
CA ARG A 463 2.04 -4.22 7.10
C ARG A 463 2.53 -2.97 7.79
N ILE A 464 2.10 -2.77 9.02
CA ILE A 464 2.31 -1.56 9.78
C ILE A 464 3.08 -1.89 11.04
N THR A 465 4.16 -1.20 11.26
CA THR A 465 4.80 -1.15 12.56
C THR A 465 4.13 -0.03 13.33
N VAL A 466 3.12 -0.35 14.09
CA VAL A 466 2.45 0.61 14.96
C VAL A 466 3.13 0.58 16.30
N VAL A 467 3.59 1.73 16.72
CA VAL A 467 4.01 1.93 18.11
C VAL A 467 2.78 2.31 18.88
N ASN A 468 2.33 1.39 19.72
CA ASN A 468 1.29 1.65 20.70
C ASN A 468 1.86 2.50 21.86
N SER A 469 1.30 2.36 23.05
CA SER A 469 1.84 3.00 24.27
C SER A 469 3.32 2.72 24.41
N PRO A 470 4.11 3.66 24.92
CA PRO A 470 5.54 3.49 25.12
C PRO A 470 5.84 2.29 26.02
N ILE A 471 6.78 1.47 25.60
CA ILE A 471 7.33 0.36 26.38
C ILE A 471 8.74 0.80 26.76
N ILE A 472 8.89 1.40 27.95
CA ILE A 472 10.09 2.15 28.36
C ILE A 472 11.38 1.35 28.18
N SER A 473 11.37 0.05 28.53
CA SER A 473 12.54 -0.84 28.38
C SER A 473 12.87 -1.11 26.91
N SER A 474 11.85 -1.37 26.11
CA SER A 474 12.01 -1.62 24.66
C SER A 474 12.43 -0.35 23.93
N ASP A 475 11.82 0.78 24.27
CA ASP A 475 12.22 2.09 23.79
C ASP A 475 13.68 2.41 24.16
N ALA A 476 14.07 2.10 25.39
CA ALA A 476 15.45 2.27 25.85
C ALA A 476 16.42 1.45 24.99
N LEU A 477 16.16 0.16 24.81
CA LEU A 477 17.01 -0.76 24.04
C LEU A 477 17.17 -0.29 22.58
N LEU A 478 16.11 0.25 21.99
CA LEU A 478 16.11 0.72 20.60
C LEU A 478 16.64 2.15 20.44
N GLY A 479 17.10 2.80 21.51
CA GLY A 479 17.62 4.17 21.47
C GLY A 479 16.56 5.24 21.24
N VAL A 480 15.30 4.96 21.63
CA VAL A 480 14.22 5.96 21.62
C VAL A 480 14.39 6.85 22.85
N LYS A 481 14.90 8.05 22.60
CA LYS A 481 15.19 9.04 23.64
C LYS A 481 14.05 10.01 23.87
N TYR A 482 13.30 10.34 22.81
CA TYR A 482 12.20 11.30 22.92
C TYR A 482 10.88 10.71 22.43
N ILE A 483 9.81 11.10 23.10
CA ILE A 483 8.46 10.61 22.83
C ILE A 483 7.50 11.80 22.80
N PHE A 484 6.80 11.96 21.68
CA PHE A 484 5.70 12.93 21.57
C PHE A 484 4.43 12.31 22.13
N SER A 485 3.87 12.91 23.18
CA SER A 485 2.73 12.33 23.89
C SER A 485 1.68 13.37 24.29
N ARG A 486 0.42 12.97 24.15
CA ARG A 486 -0.75 13.74 24.62
C ARG A 486 -1.00 13.56 26.13
N TYR A 487 -0.36 12.57 26.77
CA TYR A 487 -0.54 12.23 28.16
C TYR A 487 0.80 11.84 28.83
N PRO A 488 0.91 12.03 30.14
CA PRO A 488 2.09 11.59 30.87
C PRO A 488 2.20 10.05 30.92
N VAL A 489 3.42 9.55 30.86
CA VAL A 489 3.74 8.12 31.00
C VAL A 489 4.75 7.94 32.13
N ASN A 490 4.50 7.01 33.04
CA ASN A 490 5.41 6.71 34.15
C ASN A 490 6.79 6.29 33.61
N GLY A 491 7.84 6.90 34.11
CA GLY A 491 9.20 6.69 33.66
C GLY A 491 9.67 7.68 32.59
N LEU A 492 8.79 8.51 32.04
CA LEU A 492 9.15 9.60 31.13
C LEU A 492 9.13 10.95 31.86
N THR A 493 10.01 11.84 31.46
CA THR A 493 10.10 13.21 32.01
C THR A 493 9.69 14.23 30.94
N LYS A 494 8.66 15.04 31.22
CA LYS A 494 8.27 16.14 30.33
C LYS A 494 9.39 17.18 30.24
N ILE A 495 9.70 17.63 29.03
CA ILE A 495 10.67 18.71 28.81
C ILE A 495 9.91 20.04 28.77
N ASN A 496 9.89 20.75 29.90
CA ASN A 496 9.11 22.00 30.03
C ASN A 496 9.65 23.14 29.17
N LYS A 497 10.88 23.04 28.67
CA LYS A 497 11.48 24.06 27.77
C LYS A 497 10.98 23.99 26.34
N LEU A 498 10.33 22.91 25.94
CA LEU A 498 9.80 22.70 24.60
C LEU A 498 8.29 22.90 24.57
N GLY A 499 7.78 23.41 23.45
CA GLY A 499 6.37 23.68 23.24
C GLY A 499 5.53 22.39 23.18
N THR A 500 4.22 22.56 23.21
CA THR A 500 3.22 21.52 22.96
C THR A 500 2.60 21.78 21.60
N TYR A 501 2.61 20.78 20.72
CA TYR A 501 2.17 20.90 19.34
C TYR A 501 1.26 19.71 18.97
N ASN A 502 0.17 19.96 18.27
CA ASN A 502 -0.84 18.94 17.99
C ASN A 502 -1.28 18.19 19.28
N ASP A 503 -1.44 18.95 20.38
CA ASP A 503 -1.70 18.44 21.73
C ASP A 503 -0.64 17.49 22.29
N LYS A 504 0.52 17.36 21.66
CA LYS A 504 1.63 16.49 22.07
C LYS A 504 2.75 17.31 22.71
N ALA A 505 3.07 17.03 23.97
CA ALA A 505 4.28 17.50 24.61
C ALA A 505 5.44 16.55 24.33
N THR A 506 6.66 17.05 24.43
CA THR A 506 7.88 16.24 24.30
C THR A 506 8.30 15.68 25.64
N TYR A 507 8.46 14.36 25.72
CA TYR A 507 8.95 13.65 26.91
C TYR A 507 10.30 13.01 26.62
N GLU A 508 11.17 13.00 27.60
CA GLU A 508 12.47 12.33 27.57
C GLU A 508 12.40 10.97 28.26
N ASN A 509 12.90 9.93 27.59
CA ASN A 509 13.22 8.65 28.16
C ASN A 509 14.69 8.66 28.62
N ARG A 510 14.91 8.95 29.90
CA ARG A 510 16.27 9.01 30.49
C ARG A 510 16.98 7.67 30.57
N TYR A 511 16.26 6.57 30.27
CA TYR A 511 16.81 5.23 30.24
C TYR A 511 17.30 4.83 28.84
N ALA A 512 17.19 5.70 27.83
CA ALA A 512 17.55 5.40 26.45
C ALA A 512 19.01 4.93 26.33
N PHE A 513 19.24 3.84 25.63
CA PHE A 513 20.56 3.33 25.32
C PHE A 513 21.16 4.11 24.14
N PRO A 514 22.50 4.20 24.05
CA PRO A 514 23.14 4.71 22.86
C PRO A 514 22.90 3.78 21.67
N LEU A 515 23.00 4.29 20.46
CA LEU A 515 22.82 3.48 19.24
C LEU A 515 23.92 2.43 19.04
N ALA A 516 25.04 2.59 19.73
CA ALA A 516 26.14 1.62 19.78
C ALA A 516 26.79 1.59 21.17
N PHE A 517 27.11 0.41 21.66
CA PHE A 517 27.83 0.20 22.96
C PHE A 517 28.61 -1.08 22.96
N ILE A 518 29.63 -1.16 23.89
CA ILE A 518 30.43 -2.36 24.09
C ILE A 518 29.79 -3.24 25.17
N GLY A 519 29.75 -4.56 24.93
CA GLY A 519 29.34 -5.56 25.92
C GLY A 519 30.15 -6.85 25.85
N ASP A 520 29.86 -7.77 26.78
CA ASP A 520 30.62 -9.02 27.00
C ASP A 520 30.13 -10.23 26.18
N GLY A 521 29.17 -10.04 25.31
CA GLY A 521 28.64 -11.10 24.43
C GLY A 521 27.57 -12.00 25.06
N LYS A 522 27.22 -11.86 26.34
CA LYS A 522 26.21 -12.70 27.01
C LYS A 522 24.82 -12.57 26.39
N ALA A 523 24.48 -11.41 25.83
CA ALA A 523 23.19 -11.17 25.19
C ALA A 523 23.13 -11.67 23.73
N VAL A 524 24.24 -12.20 23.17
CA VAL A 524 24.28 -12.77 21.82
C VAL A 524 23.37 -13.99 21.76
N ASN A 525 22.52 -14.06 20.72
CA ASN A 525 21.59 -15.17 20.49
C ASN A 525 20.56 -15.40 21.60
N THR A 526 20.23 -14.39 22.42
CA THR A 526 19.11 -14.48 23.36
C THR A 526 17.83 -14.70 22.58
N GLN A 527 17.20 -15.85 22.76
CA GLN A 527 15.99 -16.24 22.03
C GLN A 527 14.73 -15.62 22.64
N GLY A 528 13.74 -15.35 21.80
CA GLY A 528 12.43 -14.89 22.21
C GLY A 528 11.66 -15.91 23.05
N ASP A 529 10.54 -15.45 23.62
CA ASP A 529 9.59 -16.23 24.40
C ASP A 529 8.18 -15.79 24.02
N TRP A 530 7.16 -16.61 24.35
CA TRP A 530 5.78 -16.20 24.19
C TRP A 530 5.43 -14.96 25.05
N SER A 531 6.05 -14.84 26.24
CA SER A 531 5.96 -13.67 27.10
C SER A 531 7.06 -12.67 26.78
N THR A 532 6.66 -11.51 26.31
CA THR A 532 7.56 -10.37 26.09
C THR A 532 8.31 -9.96 27.34
N PHE A 533 7.70 -10.05 28.52
CA PHE A 533 8.30 -9.63 29.77
C PHE A 533 9.36 -10.63 30.28
N VAL A 534 9.08 -11.93 30.18
CA VAL A 534 10.07 -12.99 30.48
C VAL A 534 11.25 -12.90 29.53
N TYR A 535 10.99 -12.67 28.25
CA TYR A 535 12.06 -12.47 27.28
C TYR A 535 12.91 -11.23 27.59
N GLN A 536 12.29 -10.11 27.92
CA GLN A 536 13.03 -8.90 28.28
C GLN A 536 13.84 -9.10 29.58
N ASN A 537 13.30 -9.78 30.58
CA ASN A 537 14.10 -10.13 31.79
C ASN A 537 15.39 -10.85 31.41
N ARG A 538 15.33 -11.90 30.61
CA ARG A 538 16.52 -12.62 30.13
C ARG A 538 17.49 -11.72 29.36
N LEU A 539 16.96 -10.92 28.43
CA LEU A 539 17.77 -10.03 27.61
C LEU A 539 18.50 -8.98 28.45
N PHE A 540 17.79 -8.32 29.37
CA PHE A 540 18.36 -7.28 30.22
C PHE A 540 19.29 -7.86 31.30
N ASN A 541 19.01 -9.04 31.84
CA ASN A 541 19.93 -9.78 32.71
C ASN A 541 21.25 -10.07 31.98
N ASN A 542 21.20 -10.53 30.75
CA ASN A 542 22.38 -10.79 29.93
C ASN A 542 23.16 -9.50 29.61
N LEU A 543 22.48 -8.40 29.32
CA LEU A 543 23.11 -7.09 29.08
C LEU A 543 23.73 -6.51 30.36
N TYR A 544 23.09 -6.72 31.51
CA TYR A 544 23.58 -6.28 32.79
C TYR A 544 24.66 -7.23 33.37
N GLY A 545 24.61 -8.50 33.00
CA GLY A 545 25.54 -9.54 33.43
C GLY A 545 25.24 -10.18 34.80
N LYS A 546 24.10 -9.84 35.38
CA LYS A 546 23.52 -10.39 36.62
C LYS A 546 22.02 -10.43 36.53
N ASP A 547 21.37 -11.29 37.29
CA ASP A 547 19.93 -11.33 37.42
C ASP A 547 19.44 -10.12 38.20
N ILE A 548 18.56 -9.34 37.56
CA ILE A 548 18.00 -8.11 38.12
C ILE A 548 16.48 -8.15 38.21
N ASP A 549 15.81 -9.13 37.56
CA ASP A 549 14.33 -9.22 37.47
C ASP A 549 13.70 -7.86 37.19
N LEU A 550 13.96 -7.37 35.98
CA LEU A 550 13.54 -6.06 35.56
C LEU A 550 12.01 -5.90 35.60
N PHE A 551 11.30 -6.93 35.16
CA PHE A 551 9.86 -7.03 35.21
C PHE A 551 9.41 -8.01 36.30
N GLN A 552 8.50 -7.56 37.15
CA GLN A 552 7.88 -8.36 38.22
C GLN A 552 6.41 -8.60 37.89
N THR A 553 5.93 -9.83 38.10
CA THR A 553 4.53 -10.18 37.92
C THR A 553 3.64 -9.40 38.87
N VAL A 554 2.46 -8.99 38.36
CA VAL A 554 1.43 -8.29 39.13
C VAL A 554 0.25 -9.19 39.33
N GLY A 555 -0.10 -9.46 40.58
CA GLY A 555 -1.28 -10.24 40.95
C GLY A 555 -2.56 -9.55 40.60
N TYR A 556 -3.59 -10.31 40.20
CA TYR A 556 -4.90 -9.78 39.87
C TYR A 556 -6.04 -10.67 40.36
N LYS A 557 -7.21 -10.06 40.54
CA LYS A 557 -8.50 -10.74 40.71
C LYS A 557 -9.36 -10.52 39.48
N GLN A 558 -9.91 -11.60 38.93
CA GLN A 558 -10.78 -11.56 37.76
C GLN A 558 -12.24 -11.63 38.20
N SER A 559 -13.10 -10.86 37.55
CA SER A 559 -14.56 -10.98 37.64
C SER A 559 -15.16 -10.91 36.23
N ILE A 560 -16.15 -11.73 35.95
CA ILE A 560 -16.83 -11.80 34.65
C ILE A 560 -18.29 -11.43 34.88
N ASN A 561 -18.82 -10.49 34.08
CA ASN A 561 -20.20 -10.10 34.08
C ASN A 561 -20.69 -9.94 32.64
N GLY A 562 -21.42 -10.94 32.14
CA GLY A 562 -21.86 -11.00 30.76
C GLY A 562 -20.67 -10.91 29.78
N ASN A 563 -20.69 -9.91 28.91
CA ASN A 563 -19.64 -9.66 27.92
C ASN A 563 -18.44 -8.85 28.44
N ASN A 564 -18.38 -8.60 29.75
CA ASN A 564 -17.34 -7.82 30.38
C ASN A 564 -16.47 -8.71 31.26
N ILE A 565 -15.16 -8.62 31.08
CA ILE A 565 -14.17 -9.19 32.00
C ILE A 565 -13.44 -8.03 32.66
N LYS A 566 -13.38 -8.06 33.98
CA LYS A 566 -12.69 -7.05 34.78
C LYS A 566 -11.54 -7.71 35.56
N TYR A 567 -10.36 -7.13 35.45
CA TYR A 567 -9.18 -7.49 36.20
C TYR A 567 -8.86 -6.37 37.18
N LYS A 568 -8.87 -6.65 38.47
CA LYS A 568 -8.39 -5.74 39.52
C LYS A 568 -6.98 -6.14 39.91
N LEU A 569 -6.02 -5.31 39.54
CA LEU A 569 -4.59 -5.52 39.76
C LEU A 569 -4.19 -5.02 41.15
N THR A 570 -3.28 -5.75 41.82
CA THR A 570 -2.65 -5.32 43.06
C THR A 570 -1.27 -4.74 42.75
N LEU A 571 -1.09 -3.44 43.01
CA LEU A 571 0.11 -2.72 42.56
C LEU A 571 1.29 -2.90 43.53
N PRO A 572 2.52 -3.02 43.01
CA PRO A 572 3.72 -3.05 43.83
C PRO A 572 4.03 -1.68 44.44
N VAL A 573 4.86 -1.66 45.45
CA VAL A 573 5.41 -0.43 46.04
C VAL A 573 6.68 -0.05 45.29
N GLY A 574 6.92 1.23 45.07
CA GLY A 574 8.15 1.77 44.43
C GLY A 574 7.91 2.49 43.12
N SER A 575 9.01 2.73 42.39
CA SER A 575 9.01 3.39 41.09
C SER A 575 8.84 2.38 39.97
N TYR A 576 7.72 2.38 39.29
CA TYR A 576 7.42 1.41 38.21
C TYR A 576 6.59 1.99 37.10
N ALA A 577 6.65 1.35 35.93
CA ALA A 577 5.67 1.48 34.86
C ALA A 577 4.92 0.15 34.68
N LEU A 578 3.59 0.22 34.62
CA LEU A 578 2.72 -0.96 34.62
C LEU A 578 2.27 -1.30 33.21
N TYR A 579 2.32 -2.58 32.87
CA TYR A 579 1.97 -3.09 31.55
C TYR A 579 1.07 -4.33 31.67
N GLY A 580 0.20 -4.48 30.68
CA GLY A 580 -0.54 -5.70 30.43
C GLY A 580 -0.30 -6.21 29.03
N ASN A 581 -0.53 -7.50 28.82
CA ASN A 581 -0.53 -8.15 27.53
C ASN A 581 -1.67 -9.17 27.50
N ILE A 582 -2.49 -9.15 26.45
CA ILE A 582 -3.62 -10.06 26.30
C ILE A 582 -3.53 -10.75 24.95
N ILE A 583 -3.53 -12.09 25.00
CA ILE A 583 -3.48 -12.96 23.83
C ILE A 583 -4.85 -13.59 23.63
N TRP A 584 -5.43 -13.36 22.45
CA TRP A 584 -6.72 -13.89 22.09
C TRP A 584 -6.66 -15.34 21.60
N ALA A 585 -7.58 -16.17 22.02
CA ALA A 585 -7.73 -17.54 21.53
C ALA A 585 -8.38 -17.59 20.12
N LYS A 586 -9.18 -16.57 19.77
CA LYS A 586 -9.84 -16.37 18.46
C LYS A 586 -9.77 -14.91 18.07
N ASN A 587 -9.86 -14.64 16.77
CA ASN A 587 -9.98 -13.27 16.26
C ASN A 587 -11.28 -12.63 16.77
N MET A 588 -11.20 -11.74 17.73
CA MET A 588 -12.33 -11.07 18.36
C MET A 588 -12.12 -9.56 18.39
N ASN A 589 -13.22 -8.83 18.38
CA ASN A 589 -13.23 -7.39 18.63
C ASN A 589 -13.61 -7.17 20.09
N ALA A 590 -12.80 -6.43 20.82
CA ALA A 590 -13.11 -6.01 22.16
C ALA A 590 -12.60 -4.58 22.40
N VAL A 591 -13.23 -3.89 23.33
CA VAL A 591 -12.77 -2.59 23.83
C VAL A 591 -12.02 -2.82 25.13
N LEU A 592 -10.75 -2.38 25.15
CA LEU A 592 -9.93 -2.37 26.35
C LEU A 592 -10.18 -1.07 27.11
N GLY A 593 -10.64 -1.16 28.33
CA GLY A 593 -10.71 -0.04 29.27
C GLY A 593 -9.61 -0.17 30.35
N VAL A 594 -9.03 0.96 30.70
CA VAL A 594 -8.07 1.05 31.81
C VAL A 594 -8.51 2.10 32.79
N ASN A 595 -8.60 1.76 34.06
CA ASN A 595 -9.05 2.64 35.16
C ASN A 595 -10.39 3.34 34.83
N ASN A 596 -11.36 2.57 34.34
CA ASN A 596 -12.71 3.02 33.96
C ASN A 596 -12.77 4.02 32.79
N LYS A 597 -11.69 4.18 32.03
CA LYS A 597 -11.69 4.93 30.77
C LYS A 597 -11.57 3.94 29.61
N ALA A 598 -12.55 3.93 28.70
CA ALA A 598 -12.46 3.19 27.45
C ALA A 598 -11.35 3.85 26.59
N ASN A 599 -10.30 3.14 26.27
CA ASN A 599 -9.12 3.78 25.68
C ASN A 599 -8.64 3.18 24.38
N ILE A 600 -8.90 1.91 24.10
CA ILE A 600 -8.27 1.28 22.92
C ILE A 600 -9.22 0.25 22.33
N GLY A 601 -9.62 0.46 21.07
CA GLY A 601 -10.27 -0.60 20.29
C GLY A 601 -9.25 -1.70 19.99
N TYR A 602 -9.45 -2.88 20.51
CA TYR A 602 -8.72 -4.08 20.10
C TYR A 602 -9.41 -4.68 18.89
N ALA A 603 -8.91 -4.36 17.73
CA ALA A 603 -9.40 -4.98 16.49
C ALA A 603 -8.76 -6.35 16.29
N LYS A 604 -9.51 -7.28 15.73
CA LYS A 604 -9.10 -8.67 15.47
C LYS A 604 -7.82 -8.84 14.64
N TRP A 605 -7.45 -7.81 13.87
CA TRP A 605 -6.27 -7.82 13.00
C TRP A 605 -4.98 -7.34 13.69
N LEU A 606 -5.07 -6.90 14.95
CA LEU A 606 -3.90 -6.45 15.69
C LEU A 606 -3.23 -7.64 16.37
N SER A 607 -1.93 -7.83 16.15
CA SER A 607 -1.17 -8.85 16.86
C SER A 607 -1.16 -8.58 18.36
N PRO A 608 -0.89 -9.61 19.20
CA PRO A 608 -0.71 -9.41 20.63
C PRO A 608 0.22 -8.23 20.87
N SER A 609 -0.16 -7.35 21.76
CA SER A 609 0.63 -6.17 22.04
C SER A 609 0.57 -5.79 23.50
N VAL A 610 1.71 -5.35 23.99
CA VAL A 610 1.81 -4.76 25.32
C VAL A 610 1.04 -3.43 25.32
N PHE A 611 0.25 -3.20 26.37
CA PHE A 611 -0.42 -1.93 26.63
C PHE A 611 0.02 -1.36 27.96
N TYR A 612 0.13 -0.05 28.01
CA TYR A 612 0.49 0.70 29.20
C TYR A 612 -0.76 0.90 30.09
N ILE A 613 -0.56 0.75 31.41
CA ILE A 613 -1.58 0.97 32.41
C ILE A 613 -1.15 2.18 33.25
N PRO A 614 -1.77 3.36 33.06
CA PRO A 614 -1.40 4.56 33.81
C PRO A 614 -1.75 4.40 35.30
N THR A 615 -0.80 4.75 36.17
CA THR A 615 -0.94 4.75 37.62
C THR A 615 -0.41 6.05 38.20
N LYS A 616 -0.94 6.47 39.33
CA LYS A 616 -0.45 7.60 40.11
C LYS A 616 0.37 7.11 41.29
N SER A 617 1.24 7.95 41.82
CA SER A 617 1.94 7.67 43.06
C SER A 617 0.93 7.46 44.19
N GLY A 618 1.09 6.34 44.93
CA GLY A 618 0.18 5.97 46.04
C GLY A 618 -1.03 5.09 45.62
N ASP A 619 -1.26 4.86 44.34
CA ASP A 619 -2.29 3.92 43.91
C ASP A 619 -1.98 2.50 44.41
N LYS A 620 -2.97 1.85 45.06
CA LYS A 620 -2.82 0.45 45.56
C LYS A 620 -3.41 -0.57 44.56
N SER A 621 -4.22 -0.14 43.63
CA SER A 621 -4.83 -1.00 42.61
C SER A 621 -5.07 -0.26 41.29
N ALA A 622 -5.08 -1.02 40.20
CA ALA A 622 -5.52 -0.57 38.89
C ALA A 622 -6.57 -1.53 38.34
N THR A 623 -7.36 -1.08 37.38
CA THR A 623 -8.42 -1.90 36.81
C THR A 623 -8.24 -1.97 35.31
N VAL A 624 -8.33 -3.18 34.76
CA VAL A 624 -8.39 -3.42 33.31
C VAL A 624 -9.73 -4.07 32.99
N THR A 625 -10.45 -3.55 32.02
CA THR A 625 -11.74 -4.09 31.56
C THR A 625 -11.68 -4.46 30.10
N LEU A 626 -12.28 -5.58 29.74
CA LEU A 626 -12.48 -6.02 28.38
C LEU A 626 -13.98 -6.13 28.12
N THR A 627 -14.47 -5.39 27.15
CA THR A 627 -15.85 -5.39 26.74
C THR A 627 -15.97 -5.87 25.31
N SER A 628 -16.73 -6.94 25.06
CA SER A 628 -16.99 -7.46 23.72
C SER A 628 -18.42 -7.17 23.29
N SER A 629 -18.63 -6.95 21.99
CA SER A 629 -19.95 -6.91 21.38
C SER A 629 -20.57 -8.30 21.16
N VAL A 630 -19.77 -9.37 21.36
CA VAL A 630 -20.17 -10.76 21.12
C VAL A 630 -20.05 -11.56 22.42
N ASN A 631 -21.01 -12.45 22.68
CA ASN A 631 -20.96 -13.36 23.82
C ASN A 631 -19.77 -14.31 23.76
N GLY A 632 -19.07 -14.48 24.88
CA GLY A 632 -17.99 -15.45 25.02
C GLY A 632 -16.62 -14.91 24.58
N LEU A 633 -16.01 -14.02 25.38
CA LEU A 633 -14.61 -13.62 25.21
C LEU A 633 -13.69 -14.84 25.38
N ALA A 634 -12.96 -15.20 24.32
CA ALA A 634 -11.99 -16.28 24.35
C ALA A 634 -10.58 -15.68 24.46
N ILE A 635 -10.02 -15.66 25.66
CA ILE A 635 -8.65 -15.24 25.95
C ILE A 635 -7.78 -16.48 26.08
N ALA A 636 -6.70 -16.55 25.30
CA ALA A 636 -5.73 -17.63 25.40
C ALA A 636 -4.80 -17.43 26.61
N ASN A 637 -4.37 -16.20 26.83
CA ASN A 637 -3.50 -15.85 27.95
C ASN A 637 -3.59 -14.34 28.24
N GLN A 638 -3.35 -13.99 29.52
CA GLN A 638 -3.18 -12.62 29.96
C GLN A 638 -2.08 -12.55 31.00
N GLU A 639 -1.33 -11.48 30.97
CA GLU A 639 -0.23 -11.25 31.90
C GLU A 639 -0.14 -9.76 32.24
N TYR A 640 0.24 -9.49 33.49
CA TYR A 640 0.45 -8.13 34.00
C TYR A 640 1.79 -8.06 34.69
N TYR A 641 2.57 -7.03 34.35
CA TYR A 641 3.92 -6.86 34.86
C TYR A 641 4.19 -5.39 35.23
N ALA A 642 4.97 -5.21 36.27
CA ALA A 642 5.52 -3.93 36.66
C ALA A 642 7.00 -3.88 36.26
N LEU A 643 7.36 -2.92 35.43
CA LEU A 643 8.75 -2.58 35.11
C LEU A 643 9.34 -1.76 36.25
N ASN A 644 10.36 -2.28 36.91
CA ASN A 644 11.09 -1.56 37.94
C ASN A 644 12.01 -0.50 37.28
N LEU A 645 11.70 0.77 37.50
CA LEU A 645 12.41 1.89 36.85
C LEU A 645 13.82 2.09 37.46
N ASP A 646 14.02 1.79 38.76
CA ASP A 646 15.33 1.91 39.38
C ASP A 646 16.29 0.83 38.86
N LYS A 647 15.80 -0.39 38.66
CA LYS A 647 16.58 -1.46 38.03
C LYS A 647 16.90 -1.14 36.58
N LEU A 648 15.94 -0.59 35.80
CA LEU A 648 16.19 -0.13 34.43
C LEU A 648 17.26 0.97 34.39
N LYS A 649 17.25 1.88 35.34
CA LYS A 649 18.29 2.91 35.50
C LYS A 649 19.67 2.31 35.65
N LEU A 650 19.84 1.31 36.49
CA LEU A 650 21.14 0.61 36.69
C LEU A 650 21.67 0.01 35.38
N VAL A 651 20.78 -0.64 34.60
CA VAL A 651 21.17 -1.19 33.29
C VAL A 651 21.54 -0.08 32.32
N SER A 652 20.71 0.98 32.23
CA SER A 652 20.95 2.10 31.35
C SER A 652 22.28 2.80 31.68
N GLU A 653 22.56 3.07 32.93
CA GLU A 653 23.85 3.68 33.37
C GLU A 653 25.05 2.81 32.98
N LYS A 654 24.95 1.48 33.15
CA LYS A 654 26.02 0.54 32.74
C LYS A 654 26.23 0.57 31.23
N VAL A 655 25.16 0.54 30.45
CA VAL A 655 25.22 0.56 28.97
C VAL A 655 25.75 1.91 28.48
N ASN A 656 25.28 3.02 29.03
CA ASN A 656 25.72 4.37 28.66
C ASN A 656 27.20 4.63 29.00
N LYS A 657 27.73 4.07 30.08
CA LYS A 657 29.18 4.11 30.37
C LYS A 657 30.04 3.45 29.29
N ASN A 658 29.47 2.54 28.52
CA ASN A 658 30.13 1.81 27.43
C ASN A 658 29.66 2.30 26.05
N ALA A 659 29.07 3.50 25.95
CA ALA A 659 28.60 4.10 24.71
C ALA A 659 29.75 4.30 23.71
N VAL A 660 29.48 4.07 22.45
CA VAL A 660 30.41 4.27 21.36
C VAL A 660 29.83 5.28 20.37
N PRO A 661 30.55 6.35 20.04
CA PRO A 661 30.09 7.32 19.04
C PRO A 661 29.94 6.69 17.65
N VAL A 662 28.87 7.01 16.96
CA VAL A 662 28.62 6.59 15.60
C VAL A 662 28.57 7.81 14.69
N SER A 663 29.41 7.84 13.67
CA SER A 663 29.38 8.87 12.65
C SER A 663 28.57 8.39 11.45
N PHE A 664 27.55 9.16 11.10
CA PHE A 664 26.66 8.83 9.99
C PHE A 664 26.99 9.62 8.73
N SER A 665 26.92 8.97 7.59
CA SER A 665 26.90 9.59 6.29
C SER A 665 25.72 9.07 5.48
N LYS A 666 25.44 9.65 4.28
CA LYS A 666 24.26 9.28 3.45
C LYS A 666 24.11 7.76 3.21
N LYS A 667 25.18 6.99 3.17
CA LYS A 667 25.16 5.55 2.84
C LYS A 667 26.03 4.70 3.75
N SER A 668 26.63 5.26 4.80
CA SER A 668 27.51 4.49 5.68
C SER A 668 27.51 4.99 7.12
N MET A 669 27.86 4.09 8.02
CA MET A 669 28.21 4.38 9.40
C MET A 669 29.69 4.08 9.59
N ALA A 670 30.39 4.97 10.30
CA ALA A 670 31.76 4.76 10.71
C ALA A 670 31.83 4.76 12.24
N ILE A 671 32.52 3.79 12.81
CA ILE A 671 32.67 3.60 14.25
C ILE A 671 34.12 3.29 14.55
N LYS A 672 34.73 4.06 15.44
CA LYS A 672 36.07 3.79 15.95
C LYS A 672 35.96 3.43 17.42
N VAL A 673 36.44 2.25 17.80
CA VAL A 673 36.30 1.72 19.15
C VAL A 673 37.54 0.95 19.56
N ALA A 674 37.98 1.16 20.80
CA ALA A 674 39.06 0.39 21.43
C ALA A 674 38.48 -0.75 22.26
N SER A 675 38.99 -1.96 22.04
CA SER A 675 38.64 -3.13 22.88
C SER A 675 39.87 -3.50 23.76
N THR A 676 39.65 -3.54 25.04
CA THR A 676 40.71 -3.83 26.02
C THR A 676 40.78 -5.30 26.38
N LYS A 677 39.68 -6.04 26.25
CA LYS A 677 39.56 -7.46 26.65
C LYS A 677 39.27 -8.35 25.42
N LYS A 678 39.66 -9.60 25.52
CA LYS A 678 39.26 -10.65 24.60
C LYS A 678 37.74 -10.90 24.75
N ASN A 679 37.04 -11.20 23.67
CA ASN A 679 35.60 -11.46 23.64
C ASN A 679 34.71 -10.26 24.00
N GLN A 680 35.09 -9.05 23.60
CA GLN A 680 34.19 -7.91 23.58
C GLN A 680 33.44 -7.82 22.25
N TYR A 681 32.23 -7.28 22.32
CA TYR A 681 31.34 -7.13 21.17
C TYR A 681 30.78 -5.71 21.11
N LEU A 682 30.62 -5.20 19.90
CA LEU A 682 29.91 -3.97 19.65
C LEU A 682 28.45 -4.32 19.38
N TYR A 683 27.55 -3.83 20.21
CA TYR A 683 26.10 -3.94 20.07
C TYR A 683 25.57 -2.73 19.35
N LEU A 684 24.71 -2.94 18.36
CA LEU A 684 24.13 -1.89 17.54
C LEU A 684 22.60 -1.94 17.58
N ALA A 685 21.95 -0.82 17.81
CA ALA A 685 20.49 -0.70 17.76
C ALA A 685 19.94 -0.69 16.32
N PHE A 686 20.54 -1.47 15.43
CA PHE A 686 20.18 -1.58 14.01
C PHE A 686 19.91 -3.05 13.63
N PRO A 687 18.83 -3.33 12.85
CA PRO A 687 18.54 -4.68 12.40
C PRO A 687 19.64 -5.21 11.48
N LYS A 688 19.90 -6.51 11.55
CA LYS A 688 20.74 -7.21 10.59
C LYS A 688 20.00 -7.28 9.25
N ASP A 689 20.66 -6.89 8.17
CA ASP A 689 20.14 -6.95 6.79
C ASP A 689 21.27 -7.35 5.84
N LYS A 690 20.93 -8.10 4.80
CA LYS A 690 21.87 -8.55 3.77
C LYS A 690 22.49 -7.39 2.97
N SER A 691 21.84 -6.23 2.96
CA SER A 691 22.31 -5.01 2.32
C SER A 691 23.46 -4.33 3.06
N TRP A 692 23.72 -4.68 4.33
CA TRP A 692 24.86 -4.16 5.07
C TRP A 692 26.16 -4.90 4.71
N LYS A 693 27.11 -4.20 4.09
CA LYS A 693 28.50 -4.63 4.00
C LYS A 693 29.25 -4.06 5.21
N ILE A 694 29.71 -4.94 6.09
CA ILE A 694 30.41 -4.57 7.32
C ILE A 694 31.87 -4.93 7.20
N THR A 695 32.74 -4.00 7.53
CA THR A 695 34.19 -4.23 7.60
C THR A 695 34.72 -3.79 8.95
N VAL A 696 35.62 -4.59 9.53
CA VAL A 696 36.39 -4.30 10.74
C VAL A 696 37.86 -4.34 10.35
N ASN A 697 38.57 -3.24 10.54
CA ASN A 697 39.97 -3.10 10.11
C ASN A 697 40.22 -3.52 8.67
N GLY A 698 39.28 -3.19 7.77
CA GLY A 698 39.32 -3.54 6.33
C GLY A 698 38.84 -4.95 5.98
N LYS A 699 38.71 -5.87 6.93
CA LYS A 699 38.25 -7.24 6.71
C LYS A 699 36.71 -7.30 6.78
N VAL A 700 36.08 -8.04 5.85
CA VAL A 700 34.63 -8.24 5.84
C VAL A 700 34.21 -9.16 7.00
N VAL A 701 33.23 -8.72 7.78
CA VAL A 701 32.70 -9.45 8.93
C VAL A 701 31.20 -9.67 8.79
N VAL A 702 30.72 -10.88 9.13
CA VAL A 702 29.30 -11.20 9.23
C VAL A 702 28.85 -10.97 10.68
N PRO A 703 27.88 -10.05 10.93
CA PRO A 703 27.44 -9.78 12.29
C PRO A 703 26.63 -10.97 12.84
N LYS A 704 26.79 -11.23 14.14
CA LYS A 704 25.84 -12.01 14.94
C LYS A 704 24.61 -11.17 15.25
N THR A 705 23.67 -11.70 15.99
CA THR A 705 22.45 -10.99 16.40
C THR A 705 22.21 -11.06 17.90
N TYR A 706 21.51 -10.06 18.42
CA TYR A 706 20.88 -10.06 19.74
C TYR A 706 19.47 -9.49 19.59
N ALA A 707 18.66 -9.55 20.61
CA ALA A 707 17.30 -9.02 20.61
C ALA A 707 16.51 -9.41 19.33
N ASN A 708 16.57 -10.71 18.95
CA ASN A 708 15.88 -11.30 17.79
C ASN A 708 16.23 -10.68 16.42
N GLY A 709 17.36 -10.01 16.29
CA GLY A 709 17.77 -9.53 14.97
C GLY A 709 18.59 -8.25 14.95
N LEU A 710 18.81 -7.58 16.07
CA LEU A 710 19.73 -6.46 16.14
C LEU A 710 21.19 -6.94 15.98
N MET A 711 22.01 -6.13 15.30
CA MET A 711 23.39 -6.51 15.01
C MET A 711 24.31 -6.49 16.21
N VAL A 712 25.20 -7.47 16.29
CA VAL A 712 26.33 -7.50 17.22
C VAL A 712 27.58 -7.94 16.48
N ILE A 713 28.67 -7.21 16.65
CA ILE A 713 29.92 -7.39 15.90
C ILE A 713 31.04 -7.75 16.88
N PRO A 714 31.76 -8.87 16.68
CA PRO A 714 32.93 -9.21 17.54
C PRO A 714 34.05 -8.17 17.31
N LEU A 715 34.74 -7.79 18.40
CA LEU A 715 35.85 -6.86 18.37
C LEU A 715 37.17 -7.61 18.62
N GLU A 716 38.20 -7.19 17.89
CA GLU A 716 39.58 -7.61 18.14
C GLU A 716 40.19 -6.76 19.27
N ARG A 717 41.18 -7.30 19.99
CA ARG A 717 41.89 -6.52 21.01
C ARG A 717 42.66 -5.36 20.35
N GLY A 718 42.55 -4.18 20.93
CA GLY A 718 43.11 -2.95 20.36
C GLY A 718 42.07 -2.09 19.64
N THR A 719 42.53 -1.26 18.74
CA THR A 719 41.67 -0.33 17.99
C THR A 719 40.95 -1.06 16.86
N ASN A 720 39.62 -0.90 16.80
CA ASN A 720 38.77 -1.42 15.76
C ASN A 720 38.17 -0.25 14.97
N ASN A 721 38.41 -0.21 13.66
CA ASN A 721 37.82 0.74 12.73
C ASN A 721 36.73 0.01 11.96
N LEU A 722 35.47 0.27 12.30
CA LEU A 722 34.33 -0.36 11.65
C LEU A 722 33.71 0.57 10.60
N ARG A 723 33.38 0.01 9.46
CA ARG A 723 32.60 0.69 8.44
C ARG A 723 31.45 -0.19 8.00
N LEU A 724 30.24 0.30 8.16
CA LEU A 724 29.02 -0.34 7.67
C LEU A 724 28.52 0.46 6.47
N THR A 725 28.42 -0.17 5.32
CA THR A 725 27.96 0.47 4.07
C THR A 725 26.70 -0.23 3.59
N TYR A 726 25.64 0.54 3.41
CA TYR A 726 24.38 0.02 2.89
C TYR A 726 24.42 -0.03 1.36
N LYS A 727 24.16 -1.20 0.80
CA LYS A 727 24.13 -1.41 -0.67
C LYS A 727 22.83 -2.10 -1.04
N VAL A 728 22.09 -1.49 -1.96
CA VAL A 728 20.90 -2.13 -2.50
C VAL A 728 21.31 -3.39 -3.27
N VAL A 729 20.74 -4.52 -2.87
CA VAL A 729 21.06 -5.83 -3.45
C VAL A 729 20.69 -5.83 -4.94
N HIS A 730 21.56 -6.37 -5.78
CA HIS A 730 21.41 -6.49 -7.25
C HIS A 730 21.19 -5.17 -8.03
N GLN A 731 21.40 -3.99 -7.42
CA GLN A 731 21.23 -2.71 -8.12
C GLN A 731 22.15 -2.57 -9.35
N LYS A 732 23.43 -2.99 -9.24
CA LYS A 732 24.38 -2.94 -10.36
C LYS A 732 23.95 -3.83 -11.53
N LEU A 733 23.42 -5.03 -11.24
CA LEU A 733 22.89 -5.94 -12.25
C LEU A 733 21.66 -5.31 -12.93
N GLY A 734 20.76 -4.72 -12.16
CA GLY A 734 19.59 -4.02 -12.70
C GLY A 734 19.99 -2.87 -13.63
N ILE A 735 20.96 -2.05 -13.25
CA ILE A 735 21.48 -0.96 -14.09
C ILE A 735 22.10 -1.51 -15.40
N LEU A 736 22.92 -2.55 -15.32
CA LEU A 736 23.52 -3.17 -16.51
C LEU A 736 22.45 -3.66 -17.49
N ILE A 737 21.43 -4.38 -17.00
CA ILE A 737 20.32 -4.87 -17.83
C ILE A 737 19.55 -3.71 -18.45
N THR A 738 19.31 -2.63 -17.70
CA THR A 738 18.63 -1.43 -18.23
C THR A 738 19.43 -0.78 -19.35
N VAL A 739 20.75 -0.64 -19.20
CA VAL A 739 21.63 -0.09 -20.27
C VAL A 739 21.55 -0.95 -21.52
N ILE A 740 21.62 -2.28 -21.40
CA ILE A 740 21.46 -3.20 -22.53
C ILE A 740 20.07 -3.02 -23.17
N GLY A 741 19.01 -2.92 -22.37
CA GLY A 741 17.65 -2.65 -22.85
C GLY A 741 17.54 -1.35 -23.62
N MET A 742 18.12 -0.26 -23.12
CA MET A 742 18.15 1.05 -23.81
C MET A 742 18.87 0.98 -25.16
N LEU A 743 20.04 0.33 -25.21
CA LEU A 743 20.78 0.14 -26.45
C LEU A 743 19.99 -0.68 -27.46
N SER A 744 19.33 -1.75 -27.01
CA SER A 744 18.50 -2.62 -27.87
C SER A 744 17.28 -1.87 -28.44
N VAL A 745 16.57 -1.07 -27.62
CA VAL A 745 15.46 -0.24 -28.09
C VAL A 745 15.96 0.87 -29.03
N GLY A 746 17.12 1.49 -28.75
CA GLY A 746 17.76 2.44 -29.63
C GLY A 746 18.11 1.84 -31.01
N MET A 747 18.65 0.62 -31.03
CA MET A 747 18.91 -0.13 -32.25
C MET A 747 17.63 -0.45 -33.03
N LEU A 748 16.57 -0.90 -32.34
CA LEU A 748 15.26 -1.12 -32.96
C LEU A 748 14.69 0.17 -33.58
N PHE A 749 14.80 1.28 -32.87
CA PHE A 749 14.38 2.60 -33.39
C PHE A 749 15.16 2.96 -34.65
N TYR A 750 16.49 2.80 -34.65
CA TYR A 750 17.34 3.09 -35.81
C TYR A 750 16.99 2.21 -37.02
N ILE A 751 16.82 0.89 -36.79
CA ILE A 751 16.41 -0.06 -37.85
C ILE A 751 15.03 0.35 -38.41
N ASN A 752 14.06 0.62 -37.52
CA ASN A 752 12.72 1.03 -37.94
C ASN A 752 12.72 2.32 -38.76
N LYS A 753 13.63 3.28 -38.44
CA LYS A 753 13.76 4.54 -39.19
C LYS A 753 14.40 4.34 -40.56
N ARG A 754 15.39 3.44 -40.65
CA ARG A 754 16.15 3.20 -41.92
C ARG A 754 15.28 2.46 -42.95
N TRP A 755 14.29 1.71 -42.53
CA TRP A 755 13.41 0.90 -43.38
C TRP A 755 12.03 1.49 -43.55
N ARG A 756 11.76 2.71 -43.08
CA ARG A 756 10.66 3.56 -43.48
C ARG A 756 11.00 4.37 -44.71
#